data_75debedd42245332ddee1f9b317b4dbe
#
_entry.id   75debedd42245332ddee1f9b317b4dbe
#
_cell.length_a   1.000
_cell.length_b   1.000
_cell.length_c   1.000
_cell.angle_alpha   90.00
_cell.angle_beta   90.00
_cell.angle_gamma   90.00
#
_symmetry.space_group_name_H-M   'P 1'
#
loop_
_entity.id
_entity.type
_entity.pdbx_description
1 polymer ?
#
loop_
_entity_poly.entity_id
_entity_poly.type
_entity_poly.pdbx_seq_one_letter_code
_entity_poly.pdbx_strand_id
1 'polypeptide(L)'
;EILTKPGTDKLHGQVFAMGNYSGLNTGNPFVKNVPPYNRFQYNGTISGALSKKSSFFLSVEQRNNHDQQVYDFQPAVAGTCDFGYGVYSAGICSGAEANPHNHITVSPRLDLQLSDKNTLTVRYQFYYDSESGDINSTQLPTQSISSNTTEHALQLSDSQIINDRMVNETRFEYRRTTENDTPVSNLPTIRVSGNFTGGGASSQLSKDHQEHFELQNFTTMSLGKHAVKFGAWLRDNRDANTSTSNRNGTLTFSQNGYVDALSKLAAGQNLSSVGDDLVTLSVGAGRTSYAANVFDGALFVQDDWKVNPRFTLSGGIRWEGQNHISDHNDWAPRVALAYALDAKGNKPAKTVVRAGYGIFYDRVQIANVLAATQQSVNSGQVVVTATSPACLNATSLTSVDFSGCLPAAPYAPTPNSTIVEIAPNFHAPYTHQFGGSLERQLTKTTTATVTYLHSFGVHQVVTRDSNAYLPLAGTTYYNSTTGPRPNPSLGIVQQYYPEAVYKQEQLIVNLNARISPKFSVFGFYNLSFANTDGAGGEVSNSYNLSQDYGRAGFVSRHQVFLMGNYTAPWNLRLNPFIVARSGRPYNVVTGEDLTGDNFINDRPGLVDSSQCTSTLTGQFVPTSFGCLDVTPGPGESLLGMNLGTSPASVAVNLRLSRAFGIGPKVEATASGGPPPGGPPGGGPPGGGRGGGPGGGFGPGGFGGGGGGGPRGMFGPQGSGRKYSLNFSVQALNLFNNINYGTPTGTISPSPILDSSGDVTGYTAGGNFGKSRGLAGQMFSQGAASRRVFLQAVFSF
;
A
#
# COMPACT_ATOMS: atom_id res chain seq x y z
N GLU A 1 -15.61 -7.16 1.15
CA GLU A 1 -16.94 -7.15 0.53
C GLU A 1 -17.52 -5.73 0.53
N ILE A 2 -17.77 -5.16 -0.65
CA ILE A 2 -18.49 -3.88 -0.77
C ILE A 2 -19.97 -4.21 -0.84
N LEU A 3 -20.68 -4.02 0.26
CA LEU A 3 -22.15 -4.16 0.28
C LEU A 3 -22.76 -2.99 -0.51
N THR A 4 -23.28 -3.27 -1.69
CA THR A 4 -24.12 -2.30 -2.42
C THR A 4 -25.47 -2.19 -1.75
N LYS A 5 -26.09 -1.00 -1.83
CA LYS A 5 -27.46 -0.81 -1.35
C LYS A 5 -28.40 -1.76 -2.08
N PRO A 6 -29.32 -2.41 -1.40
CA PRO A 6 -30.39 -3.16 -2.06
C PRO A 6 -31.29 -2.22 -2.87
N GLY A 7 -32.03 -2.76 -3.80
CA GLY A 7 -33.11 -2.06 -4.46
C GLY A 7 -34.18 -1.58 -3.48
N THR A 8 -34.88 -0.53 -3.84
CA THR A 8 -35.91 0.11 -2.99
C THR A 8 -37.31 -0.14 -3.57
N ASP A 9 -38.36 -0.08 -2.73
CA ASP A 9 -39.77 -0.25 -3.17
C ASP A 9 -40.23 0.90 -4.09
N LYS A 10 -39.64 2.09 -3.95
CA LYS A 10 -39.95 3.25 -4.79
C LYS A 10 -38.70 3.64 -5.58
N LEU A 11 -38.93 4.25 -6.76
CA LEU A 11 -37.83 4.76 -7.57
C LEU A 11 -37.09 5.87 -6.83
N HIS A 12 -35.79 5.68 -6.61
CA HIS A 12 -34.88 6.66 -6.01
C HIS A 12 -33.64 6.75 -6.86
N GLY A 13 -33.09 7.95 -6.96
CA GLY A 13 -31.85 8.18 -7.67
C GLY A 13 -31.05 9.32 -7.07
N GLN A 14 -29.79 9.32 -7.47
CA GLN A 14 -28.85 10.36 -7.11
C GLN A 14 -27.88 10.59 -8.28
N VAL A 15 -27.63 11.85 -8.58
CA VAL A 15 -26.56 12.27 -9.48
C VAL A 15 -25.60 13.14 -8.69
N PHE A 16 -24.34 12.83 -8.80
CA PHE A 16 -23.23 13.48 -8.12
C PHE A 16 -22.25 14.00 -9.16
N ALA A 17 -21.77 15.22 -9.00
CA ALA A 17 -20.67 15.77 -9.77
C ALA A 17 -19.71 16.51 -8.83
N MET A 18 -18.42 16.32 -9.04
CA MET A 18 -17.36 17.01 -8.30
C MET A 18 -16.29 17.43 -9.29
N GLY A 19 -15.76 18.65 -9.12
CA GLY A 19 -14.69 19.17 -9.96
C GLY A 19 -13.64 19.95 -9.15
N ASN A 20 -12.42 19.89 -9.64
CA ASN A 20 -11.29 20.68 -9.19
C ASN A 20 -10.49 21.14 -10.41
N TYR A 21 -9.98 22.35 -10.38
CA TYR A 21 -9.13 22.94 -11.40
C TYR A 21 -7.88 23.54 -10.74
N SER A 22 -6.73 23.43 -11.41
CA SER A 22 -5.42 23.87 -10.88
C SER A 22 -5.40 25.32 -10.37
N GLY A 23 -6.13 26.24 -11.02
CA GLY A 23 -6.26 27.62 -10.59
C GLY A 23 -6.94 27.84 -9.23
N LEU A 24 -7.62 26.81 -8.69
CA LEU A 24 -8.19 26.81 -7.34
C LEU A 24 -7.24 26.23 -6.29
N ASN A 25 -6.07 25.76 -6.71
CA ASN A 25 -5.10 25.06 -5.89
C ASN A 25 -3.85 25.91 -5.67
N THR A 26 -3.08 25.56 -4.64
CA THR A 26 -1.76 26.15 -4.45
C THR A 26 -0.75 25.43 -5.34
N GLY A 27 0.22 26.16 -5.89
CA GLY A 27 1.31 25.62 -6.69
C GLY A 27 2.17 24.60 -5.91
N ASN A 28 2.90 23.78 -6.64
CA ASN A 28 3.85 22.83 -6.07
C ASN A 28 5.12 23.57 -5.64
N PRO A 29 5.65 23.39 -4.42
CA PRO A 29 6.83 24.09 -3.94
C PRO A 29 8.14 23.67 -4.64
N PHE A 30 8.17 22.49 -5.30
CA PHE A 30 9.36 21.96 -5.97
C PHE A 30 9.49 22.41 -7.43
N VAL A 31 8.39 22.84 -8.06
CA VAL A 31 8.36 23.22 -9.47
C VAL A 31 7.61 24.52 -9.65
N LYS A 32 8.27 25.51 -10.27
CA LYS A 32 7.67 26.85 -10.49
C LYS A 32 6.55 26.84 -11.52
N ASN A 33 6.69 26.06 -12.58
CA ASN A 33 5.78 26.03 -13.71
C ASN A 33 5.15 24.64 -13.85
N VAL A 34 4.04 24.42 -13.14
CA VAL A 34 3.25 23.20 -13.31
C VAL A 34 2.17 23.48 -14.35
N PRO A 35 2.05 22.67 -15.42
CA PRO A 35 0.99 22.82 -16.40
C PRO A 35 -0.41 22.77 -15.75
N PRO A 36 -1.43 23.42 -16.36
CA PRO A 36 -2.79 23.33 -15.86
C PRO A 36 -3.27 21.87 -15.78
N TYR A 37 -3.96 21.54 -14.70
CA TYR A 37 -4.54 20.23 -14.48
C TYR A 37 -5.96 20.34 -13.92
N ASN A 38 -6.74 19.25 -14.05
CA ASN A 38 -8.11 19.19 -13.56
C ASN A 38 -8.46 17.80 -13.07
N ARG A 39 -9.49 17.72 -12.24
CA ARG A 39 -10.07 16.48 -11.74
C ARG A 39 -11.57 16.58 -11.74
N PHE A 40 -12.24 15.61 -12.37
CA PHE A 40 -13.69 15.51 -12.40
C PHE A 40 -14.13 14.13 -11.97
N GLN A 41 -15.18 14.07 -11.20
CA GLN A 41 -15.85 12.84 -10.80
C GLN A 41 -17.34 12.99 -10.97
N TYR A 42 -17.94 12.01 -11.62
CA TYR A 42 -19.38 11.89 -11.82
C TYR A 42 -19.83 10.55 -11.25
N ASN A 43 -20.98 10.53 -10.60
CA ASN A 43 -21.59 9.29 -10.15
C ASN A 43 -23.11 9.40 -10.29
N GLY A 44 -23.72 8.38 -10.87
CA GLY A 44 -25.16 8.23 -10.99
C GLY A 44 -25.59 6.94 -10.31
N THR A 45 -26.65 7.00 -9.48
CA THR A 45 -27.29 5.80 -8.92
C THR A 45 -28.79 5.88 -9.15
N ILE A 46 -29.37 4.74 -9.48
CA ILE A 46 -30.82 4.58 -9.59
C ILE A 46 -31.21 3.22 -9.00
N SER A 47 -32.29 3.18 -8.25
CA SER A 47 -32.83 1.96 -7.67
C SER A 47 -34.35 1.99 -7.59
N GLY A 48 -34.98 0.82 -7.65
CA GLY A 48 -36.43 0.72 -7.57
C GLY A 48 -36.93 -0.72 -7.61
N ALA A 49 -38.23 -0.91 -7.42
CA ALA A 49 -38.87 -2.19 -7.61
C ALA A 49 -39.11 -2.44 -9.09
N LEU A 50 -38.81 -3.64 -9.56
CA LEU A 50 -39.23 -4.16 -10.87
C LEU A 50 -40.59 -4.90 -10.75
N SER A 51 -40.81 -5.55 -9.63
CA SER A 51 -42.04 -6.23 -9.26
C SER A 51 -42.19 -6.27 -7.73
N LYS A 52 -43.26 -6.88 -7.23
CA LYS A 52 -43.47 -7.13 -5.80
C LYS A 52 -42.38 -8.06 -5.19
N LYS A 53 -41.68 -8.83 -6.05
CA LYS A 53 -40.66 -9.83 -5.65
C LYS A 53 -39.29 -9.53 -6.22
N SER A 54 -39.10 -8.40 -6.86
CA SER A 54 -37.78 -8.05 -7.43
C SER A 54 -37.51 -6.57 -7.38
N SER A 55 -36.28 -6.23 -7.05
CA SER A 55 -35.76 -4.86 -7.06
C SER A 55 -34.39 -4.76 -7.74
N PHE A 56 -34.08 -3.58 -8.25
CA PHE A 56 -32.80 -3.33 -8.90
C PHE A 56 -32.08 -2.14 -8.28
N PHE A 57 -30.78 -2.14 -8.45
CA PHE A 57 -29.89 -1.01 -8.19
C PHE A 57 -28.86 -0.92 -9.30
N LEU A 58 -28.63 0.27 -9.83
CA LEU A 58 -27.57 0.56 -10.80
C LEU A 58 -26.72 1.72 -10.27
N SER A 59 -25.40 1.54 -10.32
CA SER A 59 -24.44 2.61 -10.07
C SER A 59 -23.52 2.72 -11.27
N VAL A 60 -23.29 3.96 -11.71
CA VAL A 60 -22.30 4.31 -12.73
C VAL A 60 -21.41 5.40 -12.14
N GLU A 61 -20.10 5.19 -12.16
CA GLU A 61 -19.12 6.16 -11.71
C GLU A 61 -18.09 6.38 -12.81
N GLN A 62 -17.71 7.63 -13.01
CA GLN A 62 -16.61 8.03 -13.88
C GLN A 62 -15.75 9.06 -13.15
N ARG A 63 -14.42 8.87 -13.21
CA ARG A 63 -13.42 9.81 -12.73
C ARG A 63 -12.46 10.10 -13.86
N ASN A 64 -12.21 11.37 -14.11
CA ASN A 64 -11.21 11.86 -15.05
C ASN A 64 -10.28 12.77 -14.26
N ASN A 65 -9.12 12.26 -13.90
CA ASN A 65 -8.09 12.99 -13.18
C ASN A 65 -6.96 13.26 -14.17
N HIS A 66 -6.81 14.49 -14.60
CA HIS A 66 -5.63 14.95 -15.34
C HIS A 66 -4.74 15.67 -14.34
N ASP A 67 -3.99 14.92 -13.56
CA ASP A 67 -3.07 15.44 -12.54
C ASP A 67 -1.67 15.62 -13.12
N GLN A 68 -0.74 16.08 -12.29
CA GLN A 68 0.66 16.25 -12.64
C GLN A 68 1.51 15.53 -11.59
N GLN A 69 2.44 14.73 -12.05
CA GLN A 69 3.52 14.21 -11.24
C GLN A 69 4.71 15.15 -11.33
N VAL A 70 5.42 15.32 -10.24
CA VAL A 70 6.53 16.26 -10.15
C VAL A 70 7.80 15.50 -9.81
N TYR A 71 8.85 15.74 -10.57
CA TYR A 71 10.20 15.29 -10.25
C TYR A 71 11.09 16.49 -9.87
N ASP A 72 11.97 16.26 -8.89
CA ASP A 72 12.92 17.26 -8.37
C ASP A 72 14.11 16.55 -7.72
N PHE A 73 15.27 16.60 -8.34
CA PHE A 73 16.50 16.01 -7.82
C PHE A 73 17.72 16.83 -8.23
N GLN A 74 18.84 16.65 -7.53
CA GLN A 74 20.10 17.25 -7.95
C GLN A 74 20.79 16.35 -8.96
N PRO A 75 21.24 16.88 -10.11
CA PRO A 75 22.05 16.08 -11.02
C PRO A 75 23.38 15.72 -10.37
N ALA A 76 23.93 14.56 -10.74
CA ALA A 76 25.25 14.14 -10.32
C ALA A 76 26.35 15.07 -10.89
N VAL A 77 26.10 15.62 -12.08
CA VAL A 77 26.97 16.63 -12.74
C VAL A 77 26.11 17.84 -13.09
N ALA A 78 26.56 19.02 -12.78
CA ALA A 78 25.83 20.26 -13.09
C ALA A 78 25.52 20.36 -14.59
N GLY A 79 24.24 20.57 -14.91
CA GLY A 79 23.77 20.68 -16.29
C GLY A 79 23.55 19.37 -17.05
N THR A 80 23.70 18.22 -16.42
CA THR A 80 23.59 16.90 -17.06
C THR A 80 22.28 16.15 -16.79
N CYS A 81 21.16 16.84 -16.64
CA CYS A 81 19.84 16.19 -16.60
C CYS A 81 19.35 15.79 -17.99
N ASP A 82 20.14 16.05 -19.03
CA ASP A 82 19.74 15.77 -20.40
C ASP A 82 20.25 14.40 -20.86
N PHE A 83 19.35 13.41 -20.82
CA PHE A 83 19.52 12.15 -21.54
C PHE A 83 18.88 12.20 -22.94
N GLY A 84 18.77 13.37 -23.55
CA GLY A 84 18.03 13.59 -24.79
C GLY A 84 16.53 13.86 -24.56
N TYR A 85 16.11 14.19 -23.32
CA TYR A 85 14.69 14.26 -22.92
C TYR A 85 14.21 15.62 -22.41
N GLY A 86 14.93 16.69 -22.66
CA GLY A 86 14.43 18.02 -22.36
C GLY A 86 15.43 18.96 -21.66
N VAL A 87 15.05 20.23 -21.58
CA VAL A 87 15.90 21.32 -21.07
C VAL A 87 15.72 21.45 -19.56
N TYR A 88 16.79 21.41 -18.81
CA TYR A 88 16.82 21.54 -17.37
C TYR A 88 17.46 22.83 -16.91
N SER A 89 16.96 23.43 -15.82
CA SER A 89 17.58 24.58 -15.19
C SER A 89 18.91 24.20 -14.53
N ALA A 90 19.90 25.06 -14.62
CA ALA A 90 21.20 24.80 -14.03
C ALA A 90 21.12 24.47 -12.53
N GLY A 91 21.61 23.31 -12.13
CA GLY A 91 21.81 22.88 -10.75
C GLY A 91 20.70 22.03 -10.13
N ILE A 92 19.48 21.99 -10.66
CA ILE A 92 18.39 21.15 -10.19
C ILE A 92 17.60 20.62 -11.37
N CYS A 93 17.40 19.31 -11.44
CA CYS A 93 16.52 18.67 -12.40
C CYS A 93 15.09 18.64 -11.83
N SER A 94 14.24 19.52 -12.32
CA SER A 94 12.86 19.58 -11.87
C SER A 94 11.89 19.82 -13.00
N GLY A 95 10.72 19.21 -12.91
CA GLY A 95 9.67 19.37 -13.89
C GLY A 95 8.37 18.72 -13.45
N ALA A 96 7.37 18.78 -14.33
CA ALA A 96 6.08 18.17 -14.11
C ALA A 96 5.67 17.37 -15.35
N GLU A 97 5.27 16.12 -15.14
CA GLU A 97 4.76 15.21 -16.14
C GLU A 97 3.25 15.07 -16.00
N ALA A 98 2.53 15.06 -17.12
CA ALA A 98 1.09 14.81 -17.11
C ALA A 98 0.79 13.38 -16.71
N ASN A 99 -0.09 13.23 -15.68
CA ASN A 99 -0.55 11.93 -15.21
C ASN A 99 -2.08 11.82 -15.38
N PRO A 100 -2.57 11.59 -16.61
CA PRO A 100 -3.97 11.32 -16.83
C PRO A 100 -4.37 9.96 -16.28
N HIS A 101 -5.40 9.97 -15.43
CA HIS A 101 -5.97 8.77 -14.83
C HIS A 101 -7.49 8.78 -15.01
N ASN A 102 -8.00 7.87 -15.82
CA ASN A 102 -9.42 7.72 -16.14
C ASN A 102 -9.95 6.42 -15.55
N HIS A 103 -11.08 6.51 -14.89
CA HIS A 103 -11.70 5.39 -14.19
C HIS A 103 -13.20 5.35 -14.49
N ILE A 104 -13.71 4.18 -14.86
CA ILE A 104 -15.14 3.93 -15.08
C ILE A 104 -15.55 2.69 -14.31
N THR A 105 -16.63 2.79 -13.54
CA THR A 105 -17.26 1.63 -12.88
C THR A 105 -18.75 1.60 -13.20
N VAL A 106 -19.24 0.44 -13.62
CA VAL A 106 -20.67 0.17 -13.81
C VAL A 106 -21.05 -1.04 -12.98
N SER A 107 -22.02 -0.87 -12.08
CA SER A 107 -22.42 -1.92 -11.12
C SER A 107 -23.93 -2.09 -11.08
N PRO A 108 -24.55 -2.90 -11.94
CA PRO A 108 -25.92 -3.36 -11.78
C PRO A 108 -26.03 -4.43 -10.70
N ARG A 109 -27.16 -4.39 -9.98
CA ARG A 109 -27.58 -5.39 -8.99
C ARG A 109 -29.05 -5.69 -9.17
N LEU A 110 -29.41 -6.94 -9.03
CA LEU A 110 -30.77 -7.46 -9.04
C LEU A 110 -31.01 -8.29 -7.78
N ASP A 111 -32.04 -7.98 -7.02
CA ASP A 111 -32.50 -8.77 -5.88
C ASP A 111 -33.82 -9.46 -6.26
N LEU A 112 -33.84 -10.78 -6.17
CA LEU A 112 -34.95 -11.65 -6.56
C LEU A 112 -35.45 -12.43 -5.34
N GLN A 113 -36.69 -12.21 -4.91
CA GLN A 113 -37.33 -13.06 -3.94
C GLN A 113 -37.91 -14.30 -4.66
N LEU A 114 -37.14 -15.39 -4.69
CA LEU A 114 -37.52 -16.64 -5.36
C LEU A 114 -38.68 -17.32 -4.66
N SER A 115 -38.71 -17.22 -3.33
CA SER A 115 -39.82 -17.65 -2.47
C SER A 115 -39.87 -16.77 -1.20
N ASP A 116 -40.86 -17.01 -0.32
CA ASP A 116 -40.93 -16.29 0.96
C ASP A 116 -39.75 -16.59 1.90
N LYS A 117 -39.00 -17.65 1.58
CA LYS A 117 -37.84 -18.12 2.36
C LYS A 117 -36.51 -18.03 1.61
N ASN A 118 -36.52 -17.57 0.36
CA ASN A 118 -35.30 -17.57 -0.44
C ASN A 118 -35.16 -16.26 -1.23
N THR A 119 -34.01 -15.62 -1.12
CA THR A 119 -33.65 -14.41 -1.85
C THR A 119 -32.32 -14.61 -2.56
N LEU A 120 -32.34 -14.45 -3.88
CA LEU A 120 -31.14 -14.46 -4.74
C LEU A 120 -30.75 -13.03 -5.10
N THR A 121 -29.51 -12.65 -4.83
CA THR A 121 -28.91 -11.41 -5.28
C THR A 121 -27.92 -11.73 -6.40
N VAL A 122 -28.08 -11.06 -7.53
CA VAL A 122 -27.14 -11.09 -8.65
C VAL A 122 -26.51 -9.73 -8.78
N ARG A 123 -25.21 -9.67 -8.82
CA ARG A 123 -24.45 -8.44 -9.01
C ARG A 123 -23.39 -8.67 -10.07
N TYR A 124 -23.30 -7.74 -11.01
CA TYR A 124 -22.18 -7.64 -11.94
C TYR A 124 -21.45 -6.33 -11.70
N GLN A 125 -20.15 -6.31 -11.92
CA GLN A 125 -19.34 -5.10 -11.91
C GLN A 125 -18.42 -5.10 -13.12
N PHE A 126 -18.48 -4.03 -13.87
CA PHE A 126 -17.49 -3.66 -14.85
C PHE A 126 -16.63 -2.54 -14.26
N TYR A 127 -15.32 -2.68 -14.37
CA TYR A 127 -14.35 -1.69 -13.97
C TYR A 127 -13.35 -1.51 -15.11
N TYR A 128 -13.06 -0.28 -15.46
CA TYR A 128 -12.01 0.11 -16.38
C TYR A 128 -11.18 1.21 -15.74
N ASP A 129 -9.87 1.08 -15.82
CA ASP A 129 -8.90 2.04 -15.29
C ASP A 129 -7.79 2.23 -16.30
N SER A 130 -7.42 3.46 -16.60
CA SER A 130 -6.33 3.82 -17.50
C SER A 130 -5.50 4.93 -16.87
N GLU A 131 -4.21 4.68 -16.72
CA GLU A 131 -3.25 5.61 -16.15
C GLU A 131 -2.00 5.69 -17.00
N SER A 132 -1.37 6.86 -17.06
CA SER A 132 -0.07 7.06 -17.69
C SER A 132 0.68 8.20 -17.00
N GLY A 133 1.99 8.31 -17.23
CA GLY A 133 2.79 9.38 -16.65
C GLY A 133 3.02 9.24 -15.13
N ASP A 134 2.76 8.08 -14.53
CA ASP A 134 3.06 7.87 -13.12
C ASP A 134 4.57 7.74 -12.90
N ILE A 135 5.15 8.70 -12.21
CA ILE A 135 6.55 8.78 -11.81
C ILE A 135 6.66 9.29 -10.37
N ASN A 136 7.75 8.97 -9.71
CA ASN A 136 8.06 9.56 -8.41
C ASN A 136 8.97 10.79 -8.56
N SER A 137 9.27 11.45 -7.44
CA SER A 137 10.05 12.69 -7.43
C SER A 137 11.51 12.56 -7.89
N THR A 138 12.01 11.34 -8.06
CA THR A 138 13.39 11.07 -8.51
C THR A 138 13.43 10.29 -9.83
N GLN A 139 12.30 10.11 -10.49
CA GLN A 139 12.21 9.46 -11.80
C GLN A 139 12.03 10.48 -12.92
N LEU A 140 12.72 10.26 -14.03
CA LEU A 140 12.48 11.00 -15.27
C LEU A 140 11.19 10.54 -15.96
N PRO A 141 10.52 11.40 -16.76
CA PRO A 141 9.30 11.06 -17.48
C PRO A 141 9.38 9.79 -18.33
N THR A 142 10.55 9.47 -18.85
CA THR A 142 10.81 8.26 -19.65
C THR A 142 10.69 6.95 -18.86
N GLN A 143 10.69 7.03 -17.53
CA GLN A 143 10.43 5.89 -16.63
C GLN A 143 8.95 5.56 -16.51
N SER A 144 8.07 6.40 -17.02
CA SER A 144 6.63 6.19 -16.90
C SER A 144 6.14 5.02 -17.74
N ILE A 145 5.03 4.45 -17.28
CA ILE A 145 4.32 3.33 -17.90
C ILE A 145 2.89 3.79 -18.17
N SER A 146 2.34 3.37 -19.30
CA SER A 146 0.92 3.45 -19.56
C SER A 146 0.28 2.13 -19.16
N SER A 147 -0.64 2.16 -18.18
CA SER A 147 -1.36 0.99 -17.68
C SER A 147 -2.83 1.08 -18.01
N ASN A 148 -3.40 -0.05 -18.47
CA ASN A 148 -4.82 -0.19 -18.71
C ASN A 148 -5.33 -1.46 -18.03
N THR A 149 -6.24 -1.30 -17.07
CA THR A 149 -6.86 -2.40 -16.32
C THR A 149 -8.33 -2.51 -16.66
N THR A 150 -8.79 -3.71 -17.02
CA THR A 150 -10.20 -4.05 -17.18
C THR A 150 -10.57 -5.17 -16.24
N GLU A 151 -11.66 -5.00 -15.49
CA GLU A 151 -12.15 -6.03 -14.56
C GLU A 151 -13.63 -6.32 -14.79
N HIS A 152 -13.98 -7.58 -14.80
CA HIS A 152 -15.34 -8.09 -14.82
C HIS A 152 -15.55 -8.96 -13.57
N ALA A 153 -16.53 -8.63 -12.73
CA ALA A 153 -16.86 -9.43 -11.56
C ALA A 153 -18.35 -9.79 -11.55
N LEU A 154 -18.65 -11.08 -11.43
CA LEU A 154 -19.99 -11.61 -11.21
C LEU A 154 -20.08 -12.15 -9.79
N GLN A 155 -21.06 -11.68 -9.02
CA GLN A 155 -21.33 -12.14 -7.67
C GLN A 155 -22.77 -12.65 -7.58
N LEU A 156 -22.92 -13.85 -7.06
CA LEU A 156 -24.20 -14.48 -6.74
C LEU A 156 -24.27 -14.67 -5.22
N SER A 157 -25.37 -14.30 -4.60
CA SER A 157 -25.59 -14.53 -3.17
C SER A 157 -27.00 -15.03 -2.96
N ASP A 158 -27.13 -16.26 -2.50
CA ASP A 158 -28.39 -16.89 -2.13
C ASP A 158 -28.52 -16.93 -0.61
N SER A 159 -29.63 -16.40 -0.09
CA SER A 159 -29.97 -16.42 1.34
C SER A 159 -31.26 -17.19 1.54
N GLN A 160 -31.15 -18.29 2.25
CA GLN A 160 -32.24 -19.23 2.45
C GLN A 160 -32.62 -19.37 3.95
N ILE A 161 -33.85 -19.08 4.28
CA ILE A 161 -34.46 -19.35 5.61
C ILE A 161 -34.89 -20.81 5.62
N ILE A 162 -34.07 -21.68 6.23
CA ILE A 162 -34.39 -23.11 6.33
C ILE A 162 -35.55 -23.31 7.31
N ASN A 163 -35.49 -22.67 8.46
CA ASN A 163 -36.54 -22.59 9.46
C ASN A 163 -36.36 -21.34 10.35
N ASP A 164 -37.25 -21.16 11.33
CA ASP A 164 -37.28 -19.99 12.23
C ASP A 164 -35.99 -19.76 13.02
N ARG A 165 -35.10 -20.75 13.07
CA ARG A 165 -33.83 -20.70 13.82
C ARG A 165 -32.60 -20.82 12.94
N MET A 166 -32.75 -21.08 11.64
CA MET A 166 -31.65 -21.43 10.78
C MET A 166 -31.71 -20.70 9.44
N VAL A 167 -30.65 -20.00 9.11
CA VAL A 167 -30.43 -19.31 7.82
C VAL A 167 -29.14 -19.85 7.19
N ASN A 168 -29.20 -20.22 5.93
CA ASN A 168 -28.04 -20.60 5.14
C ASN A 168 -27.76 -19.50 4.10
N GLU A 169 -26.49 -19.20 3.88
CA GLU A 169 -26.04 -18.27 2.84
C GLU A 169 -25.01 -18.97 1.98
N THR A 170 -25.24 -18.95 0.68
CA THR A 170 -24.27 -19.40 -0.34
C THR A 170 -23.86 -18.19 -1.17
N ARG A 171 -22.56 -17.99 -1.33
CA ARG A 171 -22.00 -16.90 -2.13
C ARG A 171 -21.02 -17.47 -3.13
N PHE A 172 -21.12 -17.00 -4.36
CA PHE A 172 -20.17 -17.29 -5.43
C PHE A 172 -19.66 -15.99 -6.05
N GLU A 173 -18.37 -15.90 -6.27
CA GLU A 173 -17.74 -14.81 -7.02
C GLU A 173 -16.86 -15.38 -8.13
N TYR A 174 -17.03 -14.84 -9.31
CA TYR A 174 -16.06 -14.94 -10.39
C TYR A 174 -15.58 -13.55 -10.76
N ARG A 175 -14.28 -13.33 -10.81
CA ARG A 175 -13.68 -12.08 -11.23
C ARG A 175 -12.55 -12.36 -12.21
N ARG A 176 -12.54 -11.59 -13.28
CA ARG A 176 -11.48 -11.59 -14.29
C ARG A 176 -10.90 -10.20 -14.41
N THR A 177 -9.60 -10.06 -14.19
CA THR A 177 -8.84 -8.83 -14.36
C THR A 177 -7.84 -9.00 -15.47
N THR A 178 -7.77 -8.04 -16.37
CA THR A 178 -6.72 -7.96 -17.40
C THR A 178 -6.03 -6.61 -17.26
N GLU A 179 -4.72 -6.64 -17.11
CA GLU A 179 -3.88 -5.46 -17.01
C GLU A 179 -2.83 -5.49 -18.13
N ASN A 180 -2.65 -4.36 -18.82
CA ASN A 180 -1.67 -4.19 -19.86
C ASN A 180 -0.83 -2.97 -19.55
N ASP A 181 0.47 -3.19 -19.34
CA ASP A 181 1.46 -2.16 -19.10
C ASP A 181 2.34 -2.01 -20.34
N THR A 182 2.55 -0.77 -20.73
CA THR A 182 3.41 -0.42 -21.87
C THR A 182 4.37 0.69 -21.44
N PRO A 183 5.68 0.50 -21.54
CA PRO A 183 6.65 1.52 -21.20
C PRO A 183 6.61 2.65 -22.24
N VAL A 184 6.82 3.88 -21.77
CA VAL A 184 6.98 5.05 -22.66
C VAL A 184 8.30 4.99 -23.41
N SER A 185 9.31 4.36 -22.83
CA SER A 185 10.66 4.24 -23.42
C SER A 185 11.23 2.83 -23.21
N ASN A 186 11.92 2.33 -24.27
CA ASN A 186 12.63 1.05 -24.23
C ASN A 186 14.15 1.21 -24.05
N LEU A 187 14.62 2.41 -23.70
CA LEU A 187 16.02 2.66 -23.42
C LEU A 187 16.47 1.86 -22.20
N PRO A 188 17.77 1.60 -22.06
CA PRO A 188 18.30 1.05 -20.82
C PRO A 188 17.89 1.88 -19.60
N THR A 189 17.55 1.22 -18.50
CA THR A 189 17.30 1.90 -17.23
C THR A 189 18.63 2.33 -16.62
N ILE A 190 18.75 3.60 -16.28
CA ILE A 190 19.92 4.18 -15.60
C ILE A 190 19.48 4.58 -14.20
N ARG A 191 20.02 3.92 -13.19
CA ARG A 191 19.78 4.24 -11.79
C ARG A 191 21.04 4.83 -11.17
N VAL A 192 20.95 6.01 -10.60
CA VAL A 192 22.02 6.63 -9.80
C VAL A 192 21.56 6.62 -8.35
N SER A 193 22.20 5.79 -7.53
CA SER A 193 21.82 5.56 -6.14
C SER A 193 21.72 6.87 -5.35
N GLY A 194 20.60 7.06 -4.62
CA GLY A 194 20.34 8.25 -3.84
C GLY A 194 20.08 9.53 -4.65
N ASN A 195 20.01 9.43 -5.99
CA ASN A 195 19.86 10.60 -6.85
C ASN A 195 18.66 10.48 -7.78
N PHE A 196 18.74 9.77 -8.90
CA PHE A 196 17.65 9.66 -9.86
C PHE A 196 17.60 8.30 -10.57
N THR A 197 16.48 8.05 -11.26
CA THR A 197 16.32 6.97 -12.23
C THR A 197 15.86 7.54 -13.57
N GLY A 198 16.61 7.24 -14.63
CA GLY A 198 16.34 7.69 -16.00
C GLY A 198 16.38 6.53 -17.01
N GLY A 199 16.36 6.84 -18.29
CA GLY A 199 16.18 5.84 -19.35
C GLY A 199 14.76 5.31 -19.37
N GLY A 200 14.54 4.10 -19.88
CA GLY A 200 13.22 3.43 -19.89
C GLY A 200 12.94 2.69 -18.58
N ALA A 201 11.68 2.38 -18.32
CA ALA A 201 11.27 1.58 -17.16
C ALA A 201 11.80 0.14 -17.27
N SER A 202 12.35 -0.40 -16.21
CA SER A 202 12.81 -1.80 -16.17
C SER A 202 11.66 -2.81 -16.23
N SER A 203 10.45 -2.45 -15.80
CA SER A 203 9.26 -3.32 -15.87
C SER A 203 8.83 -3.64 -17.31
N GLN A 204 9.17 -2.78 -18.28
CA GLN A 204 8.88 -2.99 -19.70
C GLN A 204 7.41 -3.38 -20.00
N LEU A 205 7.17 -4.10 -21.10
CA LEU A 205 5.83 -4.60 -21.43
C LEU A 205 5.40 -5.68 -20.44
N SER A 206 4.21 -5.53 -19.87
CA SER A 206 3.54 -6.58 -19.09
C SER A 206 2.09 -6.75 -19.54
N LYS A 207 1.67 -7.99 -19.70
CA LYS A 207 0.26 -8.37 -19.89
C LYS A 207 -0.10 -9.38 -18.84
N ASP A 208 -0.97 -8.98 -17.93
CA ASP A 208 -1.39 -9.78 -16.79
C ASP A 208 -2.86 -10.15 -16.93
N HIS A 209 -3.15 -11.43 -16.71
CA HIS A 209 -4.49 -11.98 -16.82
C HIS A 209 -4.79 -12.81 -15.59
N GLN A 210 -5.62 -12.27 -14.71
CA GLN A 210 -5.97 -12.88 -13.43
C GLN A 210 -7.43 -13.34 -13.43
N GLU A 211 -7.66 -14.56 -12.94
CA GLU A 211 -8.98 -15.09 -12.64
C GLU A 211 -9.08 -15.46 -11.17
N HIS A 212 -10.21 -15.12 -10.58
CA HIS A 212 -10.52 -15.38 -9.19
C HIS A 212 -11.87 -16.06 -9.09
N PHE A 213 -11.89 -17.23 -8.48
CA PHE A 213 -13.09 -18.00 -8.14
C PHE A 213 -13.17 -18.09 -6.62
N GLU A 214 -14.35 -17.79 -6.07
CA GLU A 214 -14.60 -17.92 -4.65
C GLU A 214 -15.99 -18.50 -4.41
N LEU A 215 -16.06 -19.55 -3.60
CA LEU A 215 -17.28 -20.16 -3.13
C LEU A 215 -17.31 -20.17 -1.60
N GLN A 216 -18.33 -19.58 -1.04
CA GLN A 216 -18.59 -19.60 0.41
C GLN A 216 -19.96 -20.20 0.69
N ASN A 217 -20.05 -21.06 1.69
CA ASN A 217 -21.33 -21.48 2.27
C ASN A 217 -21.24 -21.44 3.78
N PHE A 218 -22.21 -20.84 4.43
CA PHE A 218 -22.29 -20.85 5.88
C PHE A 218 -23.73 -20.85 6.38
N THR A 219 -23.91 -21.50 7.51
CA THR A 219 -25.19 -21.59 8.21
C THR A 219 -25.08 -20.88 9.54
N THR A 220 -26.06 -20.02 9.83
CA THR A 220 -26.23 -19.40 11.14
C THR A 220 -27.45 -20.03 11.81
N MET A 221 -27.31 -20.46 13.07
CA MET A 221 -28.33 -21.16 13.84
C MET A 221 -28.49 -20.53 15.21
N SER A 222 -29.73 -20.21 15.60
CA SER A 222 -30.06 -19.68 16.92
C SER A 222 -30.57 -20.81 17.83
N LEU A 223 -29.83 -21.15 18.88
CA LEU A 223 -30.10 -22.20 19.84
C LEU A 223 -30.29 -21.61 21.25
N GLY A 224 -31.39 -20.99 21.52
CA GLY A 224 -31.68 -20.33 22.79
C GLY A 224 -30.70 -19.17 23.06
N LYS A 225 -29.69 -19.40 23.93
CA LYS A 225 -28.69 -18.40 24.27
C LYS A 225 -27.45 -18.43 23.35
N HIS A 226 -27.40 -19.37 22.44
CA HIS A 226 -26.28 -19.59 21.53
C HIS A 226 -26.65 -19.12 20.10
N ALA A 227 -25.72 -18.47 19.45
CA ALA A 227 -25.77 -18.15 18.02
C ALA A 227 -24.58 -18.80 17.33
N VAL A 228 -24.82 -20.05 16.86
CA VAL A 228 -23.79 -20.87 16.24
C VAL A 228 -23.70 -20.53 14.75
N LYS A 229 -22.50 -20.34 14.24
CA LYS A 229 -22.20 -20.18 12.81
C LYS A 229 -21.12 -21.15 12.39
N PHE A 230 -21.36 -21.88 11.31
CA PHE A 230 -20.37 -22.80 10.72
C PHE A 230 -20.41 -22.75 9.21
N GLY A 231 -19.33 -23.11 8.56
CA GLY A 231 -19.29 -23.04 7.12
C GLY A 231 -17.94 -23.44 6.52
N ALA A 232 -17.90 -23.35 5.19
CA ALA A 232 -16.75 -23.62 4.37
C ALA A 232 -16.49 -22.46 3.40
N TRP A 233 -15.25 -22.35 2.99
CA TRP A 233 -14.78 -21.38 2.02
C TRP A 233 -13.73 -22.01 1.12
N LEU A 234 -13.87 -21.83 -0.19
CA LEU A 234 -12.93 -22.30 -1.21
C LEU A 234 -12.61 -21.13 -2.12
N ARG A 235 -11.35 -21.02 -2.51
CA ARG A 235 -10.88 -19.97 -3.42
C ARG A 235 -9.79 -20.51 -4.34
N ASP A 236 -9.83 -20.12 -5.61
CA ASP A 236 -8.80 -20.36 -6.61
C ASP A 236 -8.45 -19.03 -7.29
N ASN A 237 -7.18 -18.64 -7.18
CA ASN A 237 -6.62 -17.49 -7.87
C ASN A 237 -5.67 -18.04 -8.93
N ARG A 238 -5.88 -17.62 -10.16
CA ARG A 238 -5.04 -17.96 -11.31
C ARG A 238 -4.47 -16.68 -11.90
N ASP A 239 -3.23 -16.76 -12.32
CA ASP A 239 -2.49 -15.64 -12.90
C ASP A 239 -1.70 -16.15 -14.10
N ALA A 240 -1.92 -15.53 -15.26
CA ALA A 240 -1.17 -15.78 -16.48
C ALA A 240 -0.55 -14.47 -16.94
N ASN A 241 0.77 -14.37 -16.80
CA ASN A 241 1.52 -13.18 -17.09
C ASN A 241 2.45 -13.36 -18.29
N THR A 242 2.52 -12.35 -19.14
CA THR A 242 3.53 -12.21 -20.19
C THR A 242 4.29 -10.93 -19.94
N SER A 243 5.58 -11.02 -19.62
CA SER A 243 6.41 -9.89 -19.26
C SER A 243 7.75 -9.91 -20.00
N THR A 244 8.18 -8.73 -20.44
CA THR A 244 9.52 -8.47 -20.96
C THR A 244 10.39 -7.69 -19.97
N SER A 245 10.09 -7.81 -18.67
CA SER A 245 10.79 -7.09 -17.61
C SER A 245 12.32 -7.21 -17.74
N ASN A 246 12.97 -6.08 -17.55
CA ASN A 246 14.43 -5.88 -17.56
C ASN A 246 15.15 -6.33 -18.85
N ARG A 247 14.45 -6.47 -19.98
CA ARG A 247 15.09 -6.78 -21.28
C ARG A 247 15.83 -5.61 -21.88
N ASN A 248 15.45 -4.39 -21.50
CA ASN A 248 16.19 -3.17 -21.85
C ASN A 248 17.49 -3.03 -21.06
N GLY A 249 17.67 -3.84 -20.01
CA GLY A 249 18.80 -3.79 -19.07
C GLY A 249 18.73 -2.62 -18.10
N THR A 250 19.29 -2.83 -16.92
CA THR A 250 19.43 -1.82 -15.87
C THR A 250 20.88 -1.67 -15.48
N LEU A 251 21.38 -0.44 -15.50
CA LEU A 251 22.69 -0.04 -15.01
C LEU A 251 22.52 0.78 -13.75
N THR A 252 23.09 0.33 -12.64
CA THR A 252 23.04 1.02 -11.35
C THR A 252 24.43 1.55 -11.02
N PHE A 253 24.53 2.85 -10.79
CA PHE A 253 25.76 3.55 -10.46
C PHE A 253 25.68 4.15 -9.06
N SER A 254 26.83 4.25 -8.38
CA SER A 254 27.04 5.27 -7.38
C SER A 254 27.02 6.66 -8.03
N GLN A 255 26.91 7.74 -7.26
CA GLN A 255 26.93 9.08 -7.85
C GLN A 255 28.29 9.37 -8.52
N ASN A 256 29.39 9.02 -7.88
CA ASN A 256 30.74 9.23 -8.43
C ASN A 256 30.99 8.32 -9.64
N GLY A 257 30.58 7.06 -9.56
CA GLY A 257 30.65 6.12 -10.67
C GLY A 257 29.92 6.57 -11.91
N TYR A 258 28.75 7.20 -11.74
CA TYR A 258 28.00 7.79 -12.85
C TYR A 258 28.76 8.94 -13.52
N VAL A 259 29.38 9.84 -12.73
CA VAL A 259 30.19 10.95 -13.23
C VAL A 259 31.40 10.45 -13.99
N ASP A 260 32.09 9.45 -13.47
CA ASP A 260 33.26 8.84 -14.14
C ASP A 260 32.84 8.14 -15.43
N ALA A 261 31.76 7.38 -15.42
CA ALA A 261 31.23 6.73 -16.62
C ALA A 261 30.92 7.75 -17.73
N LEU A 262 30.27 8.88 -17.40
CA LEU A 262 30.05 9.95 -18.39
C LEU A 262 31.34 10.55 -18.94
N SER A 263 32.33 10.75 -18.08
CA SER A 263 33.63 11.30 -18.49
C SER A 263 34.39 10.37 -19.46
N LYS A 264 34.39 9.08 -19.18
CA LYS A 264 34.99 8.04 -20.03
C LYS A 264 34.27 7.92 -21.38
N LEU A 265 32.93 7.90 -21.36
CA LEU A 265 32.12 7.89 -22.59
C LEU A 265 32.37 9.16 -23.45
N ALA A 266 32.47 10.33 -22.80
CA ALA A 266 32.80 11.57 -23.51
C ALA A 266 34.21 11.55 -24.14
N ALA A 267 35.13 10.81 -23.55
CA ALA A 267 36.48 10.55 -24.12
C ALA A 267 36.48 9.47 -25.22
N GLY A 268 35.30 8.96 -25.62
CA GLY A 268 35.17 7.92 -26.65
C GLY A 268 35.53 6.50 -26.18
N GLN A 269 35.62 6.30 -24.87
CA GLN A 269 35.90 4.98 -24.30
C GLN A 269 34.61 4.13 -24.24
N ASN A 270 34.75 2.80 -24.27
CA ASN A 270 33.64 1.89 -24.14
C ASN A 270 33.23 1.75 -22.66
N LEU A 271 31.92 1.55 -22.41
CA LEU A 271 31.40 1.34 -21.05
C LEU A 271 32.02 0.13 -20.35
N SER A 272 32.45 -0.88 -21.11
CA SER A 272 33.18 -2.04 -20.56
C SER A 272 34.47 -1.68 -19.80
N SER A 273 35.01 -0.48 -20.03
CA SER A 273 36.21 0.01 -19.36
C SER A 273 35.93 0.83 -18.09
N VAL A 274 34.66 1.00 -17.69
CA VAL A 274 34.27 1.85 -16.56
C VAL A 274 34.68 1.26 -15.19
N GLY A 275 35.03 -0.02 -15.11
CA GLY A 275 35.64 -0.61 -13.90
C GLY A 275 34.69 -0.63 -12.70
N ASP A 276 35.17 -0.23 -11.52
CA ASP A 276 34.45 -0.28 -10.24
C ASP A 276 33.35 0.79 -10.07
N ASP A 277 33.11 1.58 -11.09
CA ASP A 277 32.13 2.68 -11.06
C ASP A 277 30.68 2.21 -11.19
N LEU A 278 30.47 0.98 -11.67
CA LEU A 278 29.17 0.35 -11.80
C LEU A 278 28.89 -0.50 -10.57
N VAL A 279 27.84 -0.14 -9.82
CA VAL A 279 27.42 -0.92 -8.64
C VAL A 279 26.87 -2.27 -9.08
N THR A 280 25.89 -2.27 -10.00
CA THR A 280 25.36 -3.51 -10.60
C THR A 280 24.86 -3.27 -12.02
N LEU A 281 24.91 -4.31 -12.84
CA LEU A 281 24.11 -4.39 -14.04
C LEU A 281 23.13 -5.55 -13.93
N SER A 282 21.95 -5.41 -14.54
CA SER A 282 20.96 -6.48 -14.59
C SER A 282 20.29 -6.50 -15.95
N VAL A 283 20.11 -7.68 -16.55
CA VAL A 283 19.41 -7.83 -17.83
C VAL A 283 18.69 -9.16 -17.91
N GLY A 284 17.46 -9.16 -18.42
CA GLY A 284 16.60 -10.34 -18.59
C GLY A 284 16.58 -10.88 -20.01
N ALA A 285 16.54 -12.20 -20.17
CA ALA A 285 16.38 -12.87 -21.47
C ALA A 285 15.59 -14.19 -21.35
N GLY A 286 15.16 -14.74 -22.47
CA GLY A 286 14.52 -16.05 -22.54
C GLY A 286 12.99 -15.99 -22.64
N ARG A 287 12.32 -16.96 -22.07
CA ARG A 287 10.84 -17.10 -22.10
C ARG A 287 10.16 -15.91 -21.40
N THR A 288 8.96 -15.52 -21.86
CA THR A 288 8.23 -14.33 -21.39
C THR A 288 6.88 -14.64 -20.74
N SER A 289 6.32 -15.83 -21.00
CA SER A 289 4.95 -16.14 -20.57
C SER A 289 4.95 -17.29 -19.57
N TYR A 290 4.30 -17.04 -18.43
CA TYR A 290 4.18 -17.99 -17.32
C TYR A 290 2.79 -17.93 -16.72
N ALA A 291 2.42 -18.99 -15.98
CA ALA A 291 1.18 -19.01 -15.22
C ALA A 291 1.41 -19.67 -13.86
N ALA A 292 0.65 -19.20 -12.89
CA ALA A 292 0.62 -19.75 -11.54
C ALA A 292 -0.81 -19.80 -11.03
N ASN A 293 -1.07 -20.63 -10.02
CA ASN A 293 -2.34 -20.62 -9.30
C ASN A 293 -2.12 -20.80 -7.80
N VAL A 294 -2.98 -20.17 -7.01
CA VAL A 294 -3.05 -20.36 -5.56
C VAL A 294 -4.47 -20.79 -5.22
N PHE A 295 -4.59 -22.04 -4.74
CA PHE A 295 -5.84 -22.57 -4.22
C PHE A 295 -5.80 -22.61 -2.71
N ASP A 296 -6.86 -22.13 -2.04
CA ASP A 296 -7.01 -22.19 -0.60
C ASP A 296 -8.43 -22.54 -0.18
N GLY A 297 -8.55 -23.17 0.97
CA GLY A 297 -9.84 -23.54 1.57
C GLY A 297 -9.83 -23.39 3.07
N ALA A 298 -11.00 -23.23 3.65
CA ALA A 298 -11.18 -23.12 5.09
C ALA A 298 -12.48 -23.74 5.56
N LEU A 299 -12.44 -24.33 6.76
CA LEU A 299 -13.61 -24.75 7.51
C LEU A 299 -13.65 -24.00 8.84
N PHE A 300 -14.83 -23.62 9.30
CA PHE A 300 -14.94 -22.91 10.57
C PHE A 300 -16.23 -23.23 11.33
N VAL A 301 -16.14 -23.10 12.64
CA VAL A 301 -17.29 -23.08 13.55
C VAL A 301 -17.04 -22.04 14.62
N GLN A 302 -18.09 -21.28 14.96
CA GLN A 302 -18.05 -20.28 16.02
C GLN A 302 -19.39 -20.22 16.75
N ASP A 303 -19.36 -19.83 18.01
CA ASP A 303 -20.55 -19.63 18.85
C ASP A 303 -20.46 -18.28 19.60
N ASP A 304 -21.56 -17.55 19.59
CA ASP A 304 -21.80 -16.38 20.45
C ASP A 304 -22.77 -16.78 21.55
N TRP A 305 -22.24 -17.08 22.74
CA TRP A 305 -23.00 -17.51 23.89
C TRP A 305 -23.40 -16.33 24.79
N LYS A 306 -24.67 -15.98 24.80
CA LYS A 306 -25.27 -15.01 25.76
C LYS A 306 -25.46 -15.68 27.12
N VAL A 307 -24.39 -15.77 27.93
CA VAL A 307 -24.39 -16.41 29.24
C VAL A 307 -25.50 -15.81 30.12
N ASN A 308 -25.56 -14.48 30.12
CA ASN A 308 -26.60 -13.69 30.76
C ASN A 308 -26.77 -12.32 30.04
N PRO A 309 -27.77 -11.49 30.43
CA PRO A 309 -27.97 -10.19 29.75
C PRO A 309 -26.77 -9.20 29.79
N ARG A 310 -25.79 -9.44 30.67
CA ARG A 310 -24.62 -8.59 30.85
C ARG A 310 -23.34 -9.18 30.25
N PHE A 311 -23.32 -10.49 30.00
CA PHE A 311 -22.13 -11.19 29.63
C PHE A 311 -22.34 -12.06 28.39
N THR A 312 -21.56 -11.78 27.36
CA THR A 312 -21.47 -12.59 26.14
C THR A 312 -20.04 -13.14 26.02
N LEU A 313 -19.92 -14.44 25.76
CA LEU A 313 -18.69 -15.13 25.45
C LEU A 313 -18.79 -15.63 24.01
N SER A 314 -17.80 -15.29 23.19
CA SER A 314 -17.67 -15.78 21.82
C SER A 314 -16.47 -16.68 21.71
N GLY A 315 -16.61 -17.81 21.03
CA GLY A 315 -15.52 -18.75 20.77
C GLY A 315 -15.67 -19.39 19.41
N GLY A 316 -14.55 -19.70 18.78
CA GLY A 316 -14.56 -20.36 17.48
C GLY A 316 -13.19 -20.90 17.10
N ILE A 317 -13.22 -21.79 16.14
CA ILE A 317 -12.01 -22.36 15.54
C ILE A 317 -12.18 -22.37 14.03
N ARG A 318 -11.10 -22.08 13.32
CA ARG A 318 -11.03 -22.15 11.87
C ARG A 318 -9.80 -22.96 11.49
N TRP A 319 -9.95 -23.86 10.55
CA TRP A 319 -8.86 -24.53 9.86
C TRP A 319 -8.74 -23.93 8.46
N GLU A 320 -7.50 -23.65 8.06
CA GLU A 320 -7.18 -23.13 6.74
C GLU A 320 -6.13 -24.06 6.08
N GLY A 321 -6.21 -24.20 4.77
CA GLY A 321 -5.22 -24.93 3.99
C GLY A 321 -5.04 -24.29 2.63
N GLN A 322 -3.80 -24.30 2.14
CA GLN A 322 -3.47 -23.71 0.84
C GLN A 322 -2.36 -24.53 0.16
N ASN A 323 -2.26 -24.45 -1.16
CA ASN A 323 -1.12 -25.00 -1.88
C ASN A 323 0.12 -24.10 -1.74
N HIS A 324 1.28 -24.53 -2.22
CA HIS A 324 2.57 -23.85 -2.17
C HIS A 324 3.14 -23.59 -0.77
N ILE A 325 2.57 -24.19 0.27
CA ILE A 325 3.15 -24.23 1.61
C ILE A 325 3.36 -25.66 2.03
N SER A 326 4.32 -25.87 2.93
CA SER A 326 4.64 -27.21 3.46
C SER A 326 3.78 -27.60 4.66
N ASP A 327 3.15 -26.63 5.32
CA ASP A 327 2.32 -26.82 6.50
C ASP A 327 0.83 -26.77 6.15
N HIS A 328 0.05 -27.71 6.69
CA HIS A 328 -1.41 -27.76 6.51
C HIS A 328 -2.15 -27.78 7.85
N ASN A 329 -1.47 -27.43 8.95
CA ASN A 329 -2.01 -27.40 10.30
C ASN A 329 -2.41 -26.00 10.75
N ASP A 330 -2.93 -25.19 9.85
CA ASP A 330 -3.24 -23.78 10.10
C ASP A 330 -4.55 -23.62 10.89
N TRP A 331 -4.49 -23.92 12.20
CA TRP A 331 -5.61 -23.78 13.12
C TRP A 331 -5.65 -22.39 13.73
N ALA A 332 -6.74 -21.67 13.55
CA ALA A 332 -6.97 -20.30 13.99
C ALA A 332 -8.06 -20.23 15.09
N PRO A 333 -7.74 -20.53 16.35
CA PRO A 333 -8.65 -20.35 17.48
C PRO A 333 -8.89 -18.86 17.72
N ARG A 334 -10.14 -18.53 18.13
CA ARG A 334 -10.57 -17.17 18.47
C ARG A 334 -11.45 -17.22 19.69
N VAL A 335 -11.23 -16.28 20.63
CA VAL A 335 -12.08 -16.11 21.80
C VAL A 335 -12.29 -14.62 22.07
N ALA A 336 -13.49 -14.24 22.45
CA ALA A 336 -13.80 -12.87 22.84
C ALA A 336 -14.86 -12.85 23.92
N LEU A 337 -14.86 -11.77 24.71
CA LEU A 337 -15.86 -11.52 25.72
C LEU A 337 -16.39 -10.07 25.64
N ALA A 338 -17.63 -9.87 26.01
CA ALA A 338 -18.20 -8.55 26.21
C ALA A 338 -18.99 -8.53 27.54
N TYR A 339 -18.68 -7.55 28.38
CA TYR A 339 -19.28 -7.40 29.69
C TYR A 339 -19.83 -5.99 29.91
N ALA A 340 -21.14 -5.92 30.20
CA ALA A 340 -21.88 -4.69 30.49
C ALA A 340 -21.81 -4.41 31.99
N LEU A 341 -20.88 -3.53 32.43
CA LEU A 341 -20.55 -3.31 33.86
C LEU A 341 -21.70 -2.78 34.68
N ASP A 342 -22.49 -1.86 34.15
CA ASP A 342 -23.49 -1.10 34.86
C ASP A 342 -24.93 -1.30 34.36
N ALA A 343 -25.18 -2.40 33.64
CA ALA A 343 -26.52 -2.77 33.22
C ALA A 343 -27.41 -3.11 34.44
N LYS A 344 -28.57 -2.48 34.52
CA LYS A 344 -29.57 -2.73 35.59
C LYS A 344 -30.93 -2.98 34.97
N GLY A 345 -31.46 -4.21 35.13
CA GLY A 345 -32.77 -4.60 34.55
C GLY A 345 -32.77 -4.41 33.02
N ASN A 346 -33.80 -3.72 32.52
CA ASN A 346 -33.92 -3.44 31.07
C ASN A 346 -33.19 -2.15 30.60
N LYS A 347 -32.45 -1.47 31.49
CA LYS A 347 -31.70 -0.30 31.09
C LYS A 347 -30.41 -0.69 30.40
N PRO A 348 -30.11 -0.13 29.20
CA PRO A 348 -28.85 -0.38 28.53
C PRO A 348 -27.64 0.06 29.39
N ALA A 349 -26.56 -0.70 29.32
CA ALA A 349 -25.35 -0.36 30.01
C ALA A 349 -24.76 0.93 29.45
N LYS A 350 -24.20 1.77 30.33
CA LYS A 350 -23.38 2.92 29.94
C LYS A 350 -21.89 2.58 29.76
N THR A 351 -21.46 1.48 30.38
CA THR A 351 -20.08 1.03 30.35
C THR A 351 -20.02 -0.42 29.90
N VAL A 352 -19.22 -0.65 28.84
CA VAL A 352 -18.99 -2.00 28.27
C VAL A 352 -17.50 -2.23 28.17
N VAL A 353 -17.04 -3.36 28.70
CA VAL A 353 -15.69 -3.87 28.51
C VAL A 353 -15.74 -5.00 27.49
N ARG A 354 -14.79 -5.00 26.55
CA ARG A 354 -14.59 -6.09 25.61
C ARG A 354 -13.12 -6.50 25.64
N ALA A 355 -12.87 -7.80 25.50
CA ALA A 355 -11.55 -8.32 25.29
C ALA A 355 -11.63 -9.50 24.32
N GLY A 356 -10.55 -9.73 23.58
CA GLY A 356 -10.48 -10.85 22.64
C GLY A 356 -9.07 -11.20 22.28
N TYR A 357 -8.91 -12.44 21.87
CA TYR A 357 -7.68 -13.00 21.34
C TYR A 357 -8.00 -13.87 20.13
N GLY A 358 -7.13 -13.87 19.13
CA GLY A 358 -7.25 -14.75 17.98
C GLY A 358 -5.95 -14.90 17.22
N ILE A 359 -5.86 -16.01 16.48
CA ILE A 359 -4.82 -16.28 15.49
C ILE A 359 -5.42 -16.05 14.10
N PHE A 360 -4.64 -15.41 13.24
CA PHE A 360 -5.05 -15.07 11.87
C PHE A 360 -3.91 -15.43 10.92
N TYR A 361 -4.19 -16.36 10.01
CA TYR A 361 -3.25 -16.77 8.96
C TYR A 361 -3.37 -15.86 7.74
N ASP A 362 -2.23 -15.56 7.13
CA ASP A 362 -2.13 -14.93 5.82
C ASP A 362 -1.95 -15.99 4.73
N ARG A 363 -2.14 -15.56 3.49
CA ARG A 363 -2.03 -16.43 2.32
C ARG A 363 -0.76 -16.14 1.55
N VAL A 364 -0.23 -17.19 0.91
CA VAL A 364 0.83 -17.03 -0.08
C VAL A 364 0.32 -16.10 -1.20
N GLN A 365 1.09 -15.10 -1.53
CA GLN A 365 0.76 -14.18 -2.61
C GLN A 365 1.04 -14.87 -3.96
N ILE A 366 0.06 -14.84 -4.86
CA ILE A 366 0.22 -15.43 -6.20
C ILE A 366 1.39 -14.81 -6.97
N ALA A 367 1.69 -13.54 -6.74
CA ALA A 367 2.85 -12.88 -7.33
C ALA A 367 4.18 -13.54 -6.94
N ASN A 368 4.32 -14.02 -5.69
CA ASN A 368 5.52 -14.72 -5.25
C ASN A 368 5.65 -16.10 -5.93
N VAL A 369 4.52 -16.80 -6.08
CA VAL A 369 4.47 -18.08 -6.79
C VAL A 369 4.81 -17.90 -8.27
N LEU A 370 4.26 -16.85 -8.89
CA LEU A 370 4.53 -16.51 -10.28
C LEU A 370 6.01 -16.15 -10.48
N ALA A 371 6.59 -15.32 -9.62
CA ALA A 371 8.01 -14.94 -9.68
C ALA A 371 8.92 -16.18 -9.53
N ALA A 372 8.64 -17.05 -8.57
CA ALA A 372 9.38 -18.31 -8.40
C ALA A 372 9.20 -19.28 -9.59
N THR A 373 8.08 -19.22 -10.31
CA THR A 373 7.85 -19.98 -11.54
C THR A 373 8.63 -19.38 -12.72
N GLN A 374 8.62 -18.06 -12.85
CA GLN A 374 9.27 -17.33 -13.95
C GLN A 374 10.79 -17.43 -13.88
N GLN A 375 11.37 -17.33 -12.71
CA GLN A 375 12.82 -17.20 -12.50
C GLN A 375 13.42 -18.44 -11.81
N SER A 376 12.79 -19.61 -11.93
CA SER A 376 13.37 -20.87 -11.44
C SER A 376 14.51 -21.36 -12.32
N VAL A 377 15.30 -22.29 -11.81
CA VAL A 377 16.45 -22.88 -12.52
C VAL A 377 16.06 -23.44 -13.91
N ASN A 378 14.86 -23.97 -14.05
CA ASN A 378 14.39 -24.63 -15.28
C ASN A 378 13.32 -23.83 -16.04
N SER A 379 13.15 -22.56 -15.74
CA SER A 379 12.08 -21.75 -16.34
C SER A 379 12.30 -21.41 -17.82
N GLY A 380 13.53 -21.44 -18.29
CA GLY A 380 13.92 -20.93 -19.62
C GLY A 380 13.94 -19.40 -19.69
N GLN A 381 13.85 -18.72 -18.56
CA GLN A 381 14.16 -17.29 -18.39
C GLN A 381 15.44 -17.16 -17.54
N VAL A 382 16.24 -16.19 -17.85
CA VAL A 382 17.40 -15.82 -17.04
C VAL A 382 17.37 -14.32 -16.77
N VAL A 383 17.71 -13.93 -15.55
CA VAL A 383 18.10 -12.57 -15.20
C VAL A 383 19.57 -12.64 -14.81
N VAL A 384 20.41 -12.01 -15.60
CA VAL A 384 21.84 -11.89 -15.29
C VAL A 384 22.00 -10.65 -14.41
N THR A 385 22.75 -10.80 -13.32
CA THR A 385 23.13 -9.71 -12.43
C THR A 385 24.63 -9.80 -12.20
N ALA A 386 25.35 -8.75 -12.52
CA ALA A 386 26.81 -8.70 -12.40
C ALA A 386 27.27 -7.33 -11.89
N THR A 387 28.40 -7.30 -11.22
CA THR A 387 29.09 -6.09 -10.75
C THR A 387 30.19 -5.60 -11.71
N SER A 388 30.55 -6.39 -12.69
CA SER A 388 31.58 -6.04 -13.67
C SER A 388 30.98 -5.64 -15.01
N PRO A 389 31.33 -4.51 -15.59
CA PRO A 389 30.86 -4.05 -16.91
C PRO A 389 31.58 -4.72 -18.08
N ALA A 390 32.47 -5.66 -17.86
CA ALA A 390 33.34 -6.25 -18.90
C ALA A 390 32.57 -6.89 -20.08
N CYS A 391 31.33 -7.33 -19.86
CA CYS A 391 30.47 -7.91 -20.88
C CYS A 391 29.66 -6.87 -21.68
N LEU A 392 29.66 -5.59 -21.27
CA LEU A 392 28.92 -4.53 -21.94
C LEU A 392 29.67 -4.02 -23.17
N ASN A 393 28.92 -3.67 -24.20
CA ASN A 393 29.46 -2.95 -25.34
C ASN A 393 28.60 -1.70 -25.59
N ALA A 394 29.13 -0.54 -25.22
CA ALA A 394 28.42 0.73 -25.39
C ALA A 394 29.37 1.91 -25.38
N THR A 395 29.14 2.85 -26.30
CA THR A 395 29.75 4.18 -26.33
C THR A 395 28.75 5.27 -25.88
N SER A 396 27.58 4.89 -25.44
CA SER A 396 26.51 5.79 -24.92
C SER A 396 25.61 5.03 -23.95
N LEU A 397 25.10 5.73 -22.94
CA LEU A 397 24.11 5.16 -22.00
C LEU A 397 22.72 4.95 -22.63
N THR A 398 22.44 5.57 -23.78
CA THR A 398 21.18 5.38 -24.51
C THR A 398 21.22 4.22 -25.51
N SER A 399 22.38 3.61 -25.73
CA SER A 399 22.59 2.50 -26.67
C SER A 399 23.61 1.53 -26.09
N VAL A 400 23.11 0.61 -25.26
CA VAL A 400 23.92 -0.42 -24.58
C VAL A 400 23.60 -1.79 -25.17
N ASP A 401 24.62 -2.50 -25.61
CA ASP A 401 24.51 -3.90 -26.01
C ASP A 401 24.86 -4.83 -24.84
N PHE A 402 23.86 -5.54 -24.36
CA PHE A 402 23.95 -6.52 -23.27
C PHE A 402 24.17 -7.95 -23.76
N SER A 403 24.25 -8.19 -25.08
CA SER A 403 24.31 -9.56 -25.63
C SER A 403 25.51 -10.35 -25.12
N GLY A 404 26.65 -9.70 -24.88
CA GLY A 404 27.81 -10.31 -24.27
C GLY A 404 27.67 -10.73 -22.82
N CYS A 405 26.64 -10.19 -22.10
CA CYS A 405 26.37 -10.52 -20.71
C CYS A 405 25.44 -11.74 -20.55
N LEU A 406 24.71 -12.10 -21.61
CA LEU A 406 23.71 -13.15 -21.56
C LEU A 406 24.31 -14.53 -21.85
N PRO A 407 23.90 -15.60 -21.16
CA PRO A 407 24.28 -16.97 -21.53
C PRO A 407 23.66 -17.35 -22.88
N ALA A 408 24.30 -18.33 -23.54
CA ALA A 408 23.74 -18.91 -24.75
C ALA A 408 22.37 -19.57 -24.48
N ALA A 409 21.46 -19.50 -25.47
CA ALA A 409 20.21 -20.27 -25.36
C ALA A 409 20.49 -21.78 -25.15
N PRO A 410 19.75 -22.48 -24.30
CA PRO A 410 18.42 -22.18 -23.76
C PRO A 410 18.37 -21.31 -22.50
N TYR A 411 19.32 -20.45 -22.24
CA TYR A 411 19.34 -19.51 -21.11
C TYR A 411 19.34 -20.19 -19.73
N ALA A 412 20.24 -21.16 -19.55
CA ALA A 412 20.43 -21.78 -18.26
C ALA A 412 21.09 -20.80 -17.26
N PRO A 413 20.72 -20.81 -15.98
CA PRO A 413 21.36 -19.99 -14.97
C PRO A 413 22.88 -20.21 -14.90
N THR A 414 23.62 -19.16 -14.62
CA THR A 414 25.07 -19.13 -14.47
C THR A 414 25.43 -18.54 -13.10
N PRO A 415 26.71 -18.55 -12.68
CA PRO A 415 27.12 -17.87 -11.44
C PRO A 415 26.81 -16.36 -11.40
N ASN A 416 26.47 -15.74 -12.53
CA ASN A 416 26.04 -14.34 -12.62
C ASN A 416 24.52 -14.19 -12.79
N SER A 417 23.75 -15.25 -12.60
CA SER A 417 22.29 -15.19 -12.75
C SER A 417 21.61 -15.07 -11.41
N THR A 418 20.46 -14.38 -11.40
CA THR A 418 19.52 -14.37 -10.28
C THR A 418 18.38 -15.32 -10.57
N ILE A 419 18.10 -16.23 -9.64
CA ILE A 419 16.91 -17.09 -9.62
C ILE A 419 16.04 -16.76 -8.42
N VAL A 420 14.76 -17.12 -8.48
CA VAL A 420 13.78 -16.91 -7.41
C VAL A 420 13.18 -18.24 -7.00
N GLU A 421 13.05 -18.48 -5.69
CA GLU A 421 12.45 -19.69 -5.17
C GLU A 421 11.61 -19.43 -3.91
N ILE A 422 10.70 -20.34 -3.60
CA ILE A 422 9.99 -20.39 -2.32
C ILE A 422 10.76 -21.37 -1.43
N ALA A 423 11.01 -21.00 -0.17
CA ALA A 423 11.71 -21.88 0.77
C ALA A 423 11.01 -23.25 0.88
N PRO A 424 11.73 -24.37 0.90
CA PRO A 424 11.14 -25.70 0.95
C PRO A 424 10.25 -25.94 2.18
N ASN A 425 10.56 -25.26 3.29
CA ASN A 425 9.82 -25.30 4.56
C ASN A 425 8.93 -24.05 4.74
N PHE A 426 8.33 -23.59 3.66
CA PHE A 426 7.51 -22.38 3.71
C PHE A 426 6.24 -22.62 4.54
N HIS A 427 6.10 -21.87 5.63
CA HIS A 427 4.92 -21.83 6.50
C HIS A 427 4.06 -20.61 6.17
N ALA A 428 2.75 -20.73 6.38
CA ALA A 428 1.86 -19.60 6.25
C ALA A 428 2.19 -18.53 7.32
N PRO A 429 2.37 -17.26 6.95
CA PRO A 429 2.49 -16.19 7.93
C PRO A 429 1.23 -16.12 8.80
N TYR A 430 1.39 -15.90 10.10
CA TYR A 430 0.24 -15.68 10.95
C TYR A 430 0.49 -14.63 12.02
N THR A 431 -0.61 -14.06 12.55
CA THR A 431 -0.58 -13.02 13.54
C THR A 431 -1.43 -13.40 14.74
N HIS A 432 -0.85 -13.38 15.92
CA HIS A 432 -1.56 -13.34 17.19
C HIS A 432 -2.06 -11.92 17.42
N GLN A 433 -3.36 -11.76 17.67
CA GLN A 433 -3.93 -10.48 18.03
C GLN A 433 -4.63 -10.60 19.39
N PHE A 434 -4.28 -9.71 20.29
CA PHE A 434 -4.96 -9.50 21.55
C PHE A 434 -5.51 -8.07 21.59
N GLY A 435 -6.78 -7.91 21.98
CA GLY A 435 -7.38 -6.59 22.10
C GLY A 435 -8.27 -6.46 23.32
N GLY A 436 -8.25 -5.27 23.90
CA GLY A 436 -9.16 -4.91 24.98
C GLY A 436 -9.75 -3.50 24.75
N SER A 437 -11.04 -3.29 25.03
CA SER A 437 -11.66 -1.98 24.92
C SER A 437 -12.59 -1.68 26.08
N LEU A 438 -12.58 -0.41 26.50
CA LEU A 438 -13.50 0.17 27.45
C LEU A 438 -14.31 1.24 26.71
N GLU A 439 -15.60 0.99 26.53
CA GLU A 439 -16.56 1.94 25.99
C GLU A 439 -17.39 2.52 27.12
N ARG A 440 -17.53 3.85 27.16
CA ARG A 440 -18.37 4.53 28.16
C ARG A 440 -19.20 5.64 27.55
N GLN A 441 -20.48 5.59 27.80
CA GLN A 441 -21.40 6.69 27.58
C GLN A 441 -21.20 7.76 28.66
N LEU A 442 -20.48 8.85 28.31
CA LEU A 442 -20.18 9.94 29.25
C LEU A 442 -21.42 10.81 29.50
N THR A 443 -22.20 11.09 28.45
CA THR A 443 -23.48 11.79 28.52
C THR A 443 -24.50 11.02 27.70
N LYS A 444 -25.76 11.46 27.66
CA LYS A 444 -26.78 10.84 26.81
C LYS A 444 -26.40 10.82 25.30
N THR A 445 -25.53 11.70 24.90
CA THR A 445 -25.17 11.94 23.50
C THR A 445 -23.65 11.89 23.23
N THR A 446 -22.86 11.46 24.21
CA THR A 446 -21.41 11.39 24.10
C THR A 446 -20.91 10.03 24.55
N THR A 447 -20.16 9.36 23.68
CA THR A 447 -19.51 8.08 23.95
C THR A 447 -18.01 8.23 23.72
N ALA A 448 -17.21 7.74 24.64
CA ALA A 448 -15.77 7.58 24.50
C ALA A 448 -15.42 6.10 24.56
N THR A 449 -14.43 5.71 23.75
CA THR A 449 -13.89 4.35 23.74
C THR A 449 -12.38 4.42 23.77
N VAL A 450 -11.79 3.65 24.66
CA VAL A 450 -10.34 3.42 24.71
C VAL A 450 -10.09 1.96 24.35
N THR A 451 -9.26 1.72 23.35
CA THR A 451 -8.92 0.38 22.88
C THR A 451 -7.42 0.21 22.89
N TYR A 452 -6.96 -0.88 23.46
CA TYR A 452 -5.58 -1.35 23.33
C TYR A 452 -5.56 -2.58 22.44
N LEU A 453 -4.59 -2.62 21.52
CA LEU A 453 -4.35 -3.75 20.61
C LEU A 453 -2.87 -4.13 20.65
N HIS A 454 -2.61 -5.40 20.79
CA HIS A 454 -1.30 -6.01 20.63
C HIS A 454 -1.36 -6.99 19.44
N SER A 455 -0.40 -6.89 18.53
CA SER A 455 -0.25 -7.80 17.41
C SER A 455 1.17 -8.36 17.37
N PHE A 456 1.28 -9.66 17.22
CA PHE A 456 2.55 -10.36 17.08
C PHE A 456 2.48 -11.28 15.86
N GLY A 457 3.17 -10.89 14.78
CA GLY A 457 3.29 -11.66 13.55
C GLY A 457 4.50 -12.59 13.60
N VAL A 458 4.29 -13.82 13.12
CA VAL A 458 5.29 -14.87 13.04
C VAL A 458 5.29 -15.40 11.61
N HIS A 459 6.42 -15.93 11.16
CA HIS A 459 6.59 -16.41 9.79
C HIS A 459 6.31 -15.34 8.74
N GLN A 460 6.59 -14.06 9.05
CA GLN A 460 6.45 -12.99 8.06
C GLN A 460 7.46 -13.21 6.94
N VAL A 461 7.00 -13.00 5.71
CA VAL A 461 7.82 -13.30 4.53
C VAL A 461 8.83 -12.19 4.28
N VAL A 462 10.08 -12.58 4.12
CA VAL A 462 11.17 -11.74 3.62
C VAL A 462 11.84 -12.42 2.43
N THR A 463 12.62 -11.65 1.68
CA THR A 463 13.47 -12.16 0.61
C THR A 463 14.91 -12.12 1.06
N ARG A 464 15.63 -13.26 0.96
CA ARG A 464 17.06 -13.35 1.21
C ARG A 464 17.78 -13.97 0.02
N ASP A 465 19.09 -13.80 -0.09
CA ASP A 465 19.91 -14.62 -0.97
C ASP A 465 20.31 -15.91 -0.23
N SER A 466 19.66 -17.04 -0.52
CA SER A 466 19.99 -18.33 0.09
C SER A 466 21.34 -18.90 -0.37
N ASN A 467 21.91 -18.32 -1.43
CA ASN A 467 23.24 -18.62 -1.95
C ASN A 467 24.24 -17.49 -1.74
N ALA A 468 23.99 -16.60 -0.79
CA ALA A 468 24.86 -15.47 -0.49
C ALA A 468 26.30 -15.91 -0.18
N TYR A 469 27.27 -15.00 -0.39
CA TYR A 469 28.66 -15.23 -0.01
C TYR A 469 28.75 -15.57 1.48
N LEU A 470 29.57 -16.57 1.80
CA LEU A 470 29.73 -16.98 3.21
C LEU A 470 30.43 -15.88 4.02
N PRO A 471 30.05 -15.69 5.28
CA PRO A 471 30.73 -14.78 6.17
C PRO A 471 32.23 -15.07 6.27
N LEU A 472 33.06 -14.06 6.55
CA LEU A 472 34.48 -14.24 6.79
C LEU A 472 34.71 -15.27 7.91
N ALA A 473 35.68 -16.15 7.74
CA ALA A 473 35.96 -17.23 8.68
C ALA A 473 36.16 -16.71 10.10
N GLY A 474 35.42 -17.26 11.03
CA GLY A 474 35.47 -16.89 12.46
C GLY A 474 34.71 -15.61 12.83
N THR A 475 33.94 -15.03 11.92
CA THR A 475 33.11 -13.82 12.16
C THR A 475 31.69 -14.05 11.73
N THR A 476 30.76 -13.23 12.26
CA THR A 476 29.38 -13.07 11.73
C THR A 476 29.29 -11.89 10.78
N TYR A 477 30.41 -11.25 10.50
CA TYR A 477 30.49 -10.12 9.61
C TYR A 477 30.35 -10.55 8.17
N TYR A 478 29.47 -9.86 7.47
CA TYR A 478 29.07 -10.15 6.13
C TYR A 478 29.08 -8.86 5.31
N ASN A 479 30.14 -8.63 4.62
CA ASN A 479 30.35 -7.55 3.69
C ASN A 479 31.37 -8.05 2.66
N SER A 480 30.87 -8.78 1.67
CA SER A 480 31.74 -9.33 0.64
C SER A 480 30.96 -9.53 -0.65
N THR A 481 31.47 -8.95 -1.72
CA THR A 481 31.04 -9.23 -3.09
C THR A 481 31.87 -10.34 -3.72
N THR A 482 32.85 -10.89 -2.98
CA THR A 482 33.77 -11.96 -3.41
C THR A 482 33.94 -13.00 -2.33
N GLY A 483 34.06 -14.25 -2.69
CA GLY A 483 34.27 -15.37 -1.77
C GLY A 483 33.51 -16.62 -2.19
N PRO A 484 33.51 -17.65 -1.35
CA PRO A 484 32.77 -18.88 -1.64
C PRO A 484 31.27 -18.67 -1.42
N ARG A 485 30.46 -19.19 -2.34
CA ARG A 485 29.02 -19.35 -2.19
C ARG A 485 28.69 -20.79 -1.84
N PRO A 486 27.59 -21.10 -1.13
CA PRO A 486 27.14 -22.46 -0.84
C PRO A 486 27.04 -23.33 -2.10
N ASN A 487 26.52 -22.78 -3.19
CA ASN A 487 26.52 -23.42 -4.50
C ASN A 487 27.26 -22.53 -5.53
N PRO A 488 28.52 -22.83 -5.85
CA PRO A 488 29.33 -21.99 -6.76
C PRO A 488 28.88 -22.05 -8.22
N SER A 489 28.00 -22.99 -8.60
CA SER A 489 27.44 -23.06 -9.96
C SER A 489 26.25 -22.10 -10.18
N LEU A 490 25.71 -21.53 -9.12
CA LEU A 490 24.61 -20.55 -9.14
C LEU A 490 25.11 -19.18 -8.69
N GLY A 491 24.43 -18.13 -9.15
CA GLY A 491 24.59 -16.79 -8.65
C GLY A 491 23.71 -16.52 -7.45
N ILE A 492 22.94 -15.45 -7.51
CA ILE A 492 22.00 -15.04 -6.46
C ILE A 492 20.77 -15.95 -6.49
N VAL A 493 20.37 -16.44 -5.31
CA VAL A 493 19.14 -17.23 -5.12
C VAL A 493 18.21 -16.48 -4.18
N GLN A 494 17.39 -15.62 -4.74
CA GLN A 494 16.37 -14.89 -3.99
C GLN A 494 15.28 -15.85 -3.50
N GLN A 495 15.28 -16.10 -2.20
CA GLN A 495 14.36 -17.03 -1.57
C GLN A 495 13.32 -16.28 -0.75
N TYR A 496 12.02 -16.53 -1.04
CA TYR A 496 10.94 -16.14 -0.14
C TYR A 496 11.02 -16.99 1.12
N TYR A 497 11.32 -16.35 2.25
CA TYR A 497 11.70 -16.99 3.49
C TYR A 497 10.78 -16.56 4.63
N PRO A 498 10.05 -17.50 5.31
CA PRO A 498 9.00 -17.18 6.26
C PRO A 498 9.51 -17.13 7.70
N GLU A 499 10.49 -16.31 8.02
CA GLU A 499 11.15 -16.31 9.35
C GLU A 499 11.07 -14.96 10.07
N ALA A 500 10.63 -13.90 9.39
CA ALA A 500 10.58 -12.59 10.02
C ALA A 500 9.45 -12.48 11.05
N VAL A 501 9.64 -11.55 11.98
CA VAL A 501 8.70 -11.26 13.06
C VAL A 501 8.19 -9.84 12.98
N TYR A 502 6.99 -9.62 13.50
CA TYR A 502 6.36 -8.31 13.59
C TYR A 502 5.71 -8.14 14.96
N LYS A 503 5.94 -6.99 15.61
CA LYS A 503 5.29 -6.63 16.88
C LYS A 503 4.69 -5.24 16.76
N GLN A 504 3.43 -5.10 17.18
CA GLN A 504 2.76 -3.81 17.22
C GLN A 504 1.95 -3.64 18.49
N GLU A 505 2.06 -2.45 19.07
CA GLU A 505 1.27 -1.98 20.20
C GLU A 505 0.47 -0.75 19.75
N GLN A 506 -0.83 -0.74 20.01
CA GLN A 506 -1.69 0.39 19.65
C GLN A 506 -2.59 0.78 20.82
N LEU A 507 -2.66 2.08 21.08
CA LEU A 507 -3.67 2.67 21.94
C LEU A 507 -4.54 3.62 21.11
N ILE A 508 -5.83 3.29 21.01
CA ILE A 508 -6.78 4.06 20.22
C ILE A 508 -7.83 4.68 21.16
N VAL A 509 -7.97 5.99 21.10
CA VAL A 509 -8.99 6.73 21.84
C VAL A 509 -9.97 7.32 20.85
N ASN A 510 -11.24 6.90 20.91
CA ASN A 510 -12.31 7.39 20.06
C ASN A 510 -13.28 8.26 20.87
N LEU A 511 -13.74 9.35 20.29
CA LEU A 511 -14.77 10.22 20.83
C LEU A 511 -15.88 10.41 19.79
N ASN A 512 -17.12 10.17 20.19
CA ASN A 512 -18.31 10.51 19.43
C ASN A 512 -19.26 11.34 20.32
N ALA A 513 -19.42 12.62 19.98
CA ALA A 513 -20.15 13.56 20.80
C ALA A 513 -21.14 14.38 19.97
N ARG A 514 -22.43 14.32 20.33
CA ARG A 514 -23.43 15.25 19.85
C ARG A 514 -23.68 16.29 20.96
N ILE A 515 -22.95 17.41 20.87
CA ILE A 515 -22.96 18.46 21.91
C ILE A 515 -24.29 19.20 21.93
N SER A 516 -24.87 19.42 20.74
CA SER A 516 -26.18 20.01 20.56
C SER A 516 -26.88 19.46 19.30
N PRO A 517 -28.15 19.74 19.05
CA PRO A 517 -28.83 19.39 17.80
C PRO A 517 -28.14 19.91 16.54
N LYS A 518 -27.35 21.00 16.68
CA LYS A 518 -26.67 21.68 15.60
C LYS A 518 -25.16 21.39 15.54
N PHE A 519 -24.59 20.76 16.59
CA PHE A 519 -23.15 20.56 16.68
C PHE A 519 -22.80 19.14 17.16
N SER A 520 -22.02 18.44 16.35
CA SER A 520 -21.46 17.13 16.69
C SER A 520 -19.98 17.08 16.33
N VAL A 521 -19.24 16.29 17.10
CA VAL A 521 -17.80 16.03 16.92
C VAL A 521 -17.58 14.53 16.95
N PHE A 522 -16.74 14.07 16.04
CA PHE A 522 -16.19 12.72 16.01
C PHE A 522 -14.68 12.80 15.83
N GLY A 523 -13.96 11.94 16.50
CA GLY A 523 -12.52 11.87 16.30
C GLY A 523 -11.90 10.67 16.95
N PHE A 524 -10.66 10.41 16.54
CA PHE A 524 -9.81 9.44 17.20
C PHE A 524 -8.37 9.93 17.28
N TYR A 525 -7.69 9.42 18.27
CA TYR A 525 -6.25 9.47 18.42
C TYR A 525 -5.72 8.04 18.46
N ASN A 526 -4.71 7.75 17.65
CA ASN A 526 -4.01 6.47 17.64
C ASN A 526 -2.54 6.70 17.98
N LEU A 527 -2.08 6.03 19.03
CA LEU A 527 -0.67 5.89 19.40
C LEU A 527 -0.24 4.48 19.01
N SER A 528 0.77 4.36 18.15
CA SER A 528 1.22 3.06 17.64
C SER A 528 2.74 2.94 17.70
N PHE A 529 3.21 1.79 18.20
CA PHE A 529 4.62 1.38 18.17
C PHE A 529 4.67 0.07 17.39
N ALA A 530 5.55 -0.02 16.41
CA ALA A 530 5.73 -1.25 15.65
C ALA A 530 7.20 -1.48 15.32
N ASN A 531 7.64 -2.72 15.52
CA ASN A 531 8.98 -3.18 15.19
C ASN A 531 8.89 -4.49 14.38
N THR A 532 9.85 -4.70 13.50
CA THR A 532 9.96 -5.89 12.66
C THR A 532 11.39 -6.03 12.15
N ASP A 533 11.80 -7.23 11.82
CA ASP A 533 12.99 -7.54 11.04
C ASP A 533 12.71 -7.78 9.56
N GLY A 534 11.43 -7.70 9.16
CA GLY A 534 10.96 -7.75 7.77
C GLY A 534 10.58 -6.38 7.20
N ALA A 535 11.11 -5.28 7.71
CA ALA A 535 10.65 -3.92 7.39
C ALA A 535 10.81 -3.51 5.91
N GLY A 536 11.81 -4.06 5.22
CA GLY A 536 12.10 -3.78 3.82
C GLY A 536 11.57 -4.83 2.84
N GLY A 537 11.08 -5.96 3.34
CA GLY A 537 10.81 -7.13 2.51
C GLY A 537 12.06 -7.90 2.08
N GLU A 538 13.19 -7.22 1.95
CA GLU A 538 14.51 -7.75 1.60
C GLU A 538 15.43 -7.57 2.80
N VAL A 539 16.18 -8.61 3.15
CA VAL A 539 17.10 -8.59 4.29
C VAL A 539 18.42 -7.96 3.91
N SER A 540 19.06 -7.21 4.82
CA SER A 540 20.40 -6.67 4.62
C SER A 540 21.50 -7.69 4.94
N ASN A 541 21.16 -8.81 5.58
CA ASN A 541 22.07 -9.90 5.90
C ASN A 541 21.34 -11.24 5.81
N SER A 542 21.64 -12.00 4.78
CA SER A 542 20.99 -13.29 4.49
C SER A 542 21.21 -14.37 5.55
N TYR A 543 22.20 -14.17 6.45
CA TYR A 543 22.54 -15.11 7.54
C TYR A 543 22.06 -14.65 8.92
N ASN A 544 21.62 -13.40 9.07
CA ASN A 544 21.21 -12.84 10.36
C ASN A 544 20.09 -11.81 10.23
N LEU A 545 18.84 -12.27 10.24
CA LEU A 545 17.66 -11.40 10.20
C LEU A 545 17.59 -10.43 11.39
N SER A 546 18.09 -10.84 12.56
CA SER A 546 17.98 -10.01 13.77
C SER A 546 18.73 -8.69 13.64
N GLN A 547 19.67 -8.57 12.70
CA GLN A 547 20.37 -7.34 12.38
C GLN A 547 19.39 -6.26 11.83
N ASP A 548 18.32 -6.66 11.18
CA ASP A 548 17.30 -5.77 10.62
C ASP A 548 16.15 -5.47 11.57
N TYR A 549 16.19 -6.00 12.82
CA TYR A 549 15.15 -5.72 13.78
C TYR A 549 15.14 -4.24 14.21
N GLY A 550 14.08 -3.54 13.80
CA GLY A 550 13.95 -2.12 14.09
C GLY A 550 12.54 -1.59 13.88
N ARG A 551 12.40 -0.27 13.82
CA ARG A 551 11.10 0.38 13.63
C ARG A 551 10.48 0.01 12.28
N ALA A 552 9.18 -0.33 12.29
CA ALA A 552 8.44 -0.58 11.05
C ALA A 552 8.23 0.73 10.26
N GLY A 553 8.78 0.82 9.05
CA GLY A 553 8.77 2.03 8.22
C GLY A 553 7.38 2.49 7.77
N PHE A 554 6.37 1.61 7.84
CA PHE A 554 5.00 1.90 7.43
C PHE A 554 4.11 2.45 8.55
N VAL A 555 4.59 2.56 9.80
CA VAL A 555 3.80 2.99 10.96
C VAL A 555 4.17 4.40 11.39
N SER A 556 3.16 5.29 11.46
CA SER A 556 3.28 6.58 12.14
C SER A 556 2.93 6.42 13.62
N ARG A 557 3.80 6.92 14.51
CA ARG A 557 3.62 6.79 15.98
C ARG A 557 2.34 7.47 16.47
N HIS A 558 2.05 8.66 15.99
CA HIS A 558 0.88 9.44 16.38
C HIS A 558 0.02 9.72 15.17
N GLN A 559 -1.28 9.45 15.28
CA GLN A 559 -2.28 9.79 14.27
C GLN A 559 -3.50 10.40 14.95
N VAL A 560 -3.95 11.54 14.44
CA VAL A 560 -5.13 12.25 14.90
C VAL A 560 -6.08 12.45 13.73
N PHE A 561 -7.33 12.10 13.95
CA PHE A 561 -8.45 12.51 13.09
C PHE A 561 -9.52 13.16 13.95
N LEU A 562 -9.91 14.38 13.60
CA LEU A 562 -10.98 15.09 14.28
C LEU A 562 -11.90 15.73 13.26
N MET A 563 -13.20 15.49 13.37
CA MET A 563 -14.21 16.02 12.47
C MET A 563 -15.34 16.66 13.26
N GLY A 564 -15.71 17.88 12.84
CA GLY A 564 -16.86 18.59 13.33
C GLY A 564 -18.01 18.62 12.30
N ASN A 565 -19.24 18.74 12.78
CA ASN A 565 -20.39 19.07 11.97
C ASN A 565 -21.19 20.15 12.68
N TYR A 566 -21.24 21.34 12.11
CA TYR A 566 -21.99 22.47 12.63
C TYR A 566 -23.02 22.93 11.62
N THR A 567 -24.28 23.00 12.03
CA THR A 567 -25.38 23.57 11.23
C THR A 567 -25.60 25.01 11.64
N ALA A 568 -25.13 25.93 10.80
CA ALA A 568 -25.28 27.37 10.96
C ALA A 568 -26.70 27.85 10.51
N PRO A 569 -27.04 29.12 10.70
CA PRO A 569 -28.27 29.73 10.13
C PRO A 569 -28.34 29.45 8.61
N TRP A 570 -29.55 29.53 8.06
CA TRP A 570 -29.86 29.22 6.64
C TRP A 570 -29.56 27.80 6.21
N ASN A 571 -29.45 26.85 7.16
CA ASN A 571 -29.08 25.46 6.91
C ASN A 571 -27.71 25.28 6.21
N LEU A 572 -26.82 26.25 6.41
CA LEU A 572 -25.43 26.13 5.97
C LEU A 572 -24.70 25.15 6.91
N ARG A 573 -24.11 24.11 6.36
CA ARG A 573 -23.30 23.14 7.12
C ARG A 573 -21.82 23.41 6.95
N LEU A 574 -21.14 23.44 8.08
CA LEU A 574 -19.69 23.51 8.18
C LEU A 574 -19.18 22.18 8.70
N ASN A 575 -18.34 21.52 7.93
CA ASN A 575 -17.69 20.28 8.32
C ASN A 575 -16.15 20.49 8.31
N PRO A 576 -15.58 21.07 9.37
CA PRO A 576 -14.13 21.06 9.55
C PRO A 576 -13.66 19.65 9.86
N PHE A 577 -12.51 19.24 9.30
CA PHE A 577 -11.84 18.02 9.73
C PHE A 577 -10.32 18.19 9.69
N ILE A 578 -9.68 17.64 10.69
CA ILE A 578 -8.24 17.72 10.90
C ILE A 578 -7.68 16.31 10.76
N VAL A 579 -6.63 16.20 10.00
CA VAL A 579 -5.83 14.99 9.85
C VAL A 579 -4.41 15.34 10.17
N ALA A 580 -3.83 14.68 11.18
CA ALA A 580 -2.44 14.88 11.57
C ALA A 580 -1.78 13.54 11.84
N ARG A 581 -0.52 13.41 11.44
CA ARG A 581 0.31 12.25 11.77
C ARG A 581 1.76 12.66 12.02
N SER A 582 2.43 11.96 12.90
CA SER A 582 3.89 12.04 13.01
C SER A 582 4.56 11.46 11.76
N GLY A 583 5.79 11.84 11.50
CA GLY A 583 6.61 11.26 10.45
C GLY A 583 6.72 9.74 10.60
N ARG A 584 6.85 9.06 9.46
CA ARG A 584 7.17 7.63 9.40
C ARG A 584 8.67 7.43 9.54
N PRO A 585 9.12 6.32 10.12
CA PRO A 585 10.50 5.91 10.04
C PRO A 585 10.94 5.68 8.59
N TYR A 586 12.22 5.94 8.29
CA TYR A 586 12.86 5.56 7.03
C TYR A 586 14.28 5.07 7.27
N ASN A 587 14.78 4.20 6.39
CA ASN A 587 16.11 3.62 6.49
C ASN A 587 17.17 4.57 5.94
N VAL A 588 18.38 4.47 6.50
CA VAL A 588 19.60 5.11 5.98
C VAL A 588 20.49 4.01 5.46
N VAL A 589 20.84 4.08 4.18
CA VAL A 589 21.60 3.06 3.46
C VAL A 589 22.78 3.65 2.74
N THR A 590 23.79 2.84 2.46
CA THR A 590 25.04 3.25 1.81
C THR A 590 24.85 3.61 0.33
N GLY A 591 23.77 3.08 -0.30
CA GLY A 591 23.55 3.24 -1.74
C GLY A 591 24.34 2.27 -2.62
N GLU A 592 25.03 1.33 -1.98
CA GLU A 592 25.83 0.29 -2.62
C GLU A 592 25.37 -1.09 -2.19
N ASP A 593 25.68 -2.10 -2.98
CA ASP A 593 25.49 -3.51 -2.65
C ASP A 593 26.79 -4.04 -2.06
N LEU A 594 26.92 -4.04 -0.74
CA LEU A 594 28.13 -4.47 -0.04
C LEU A 594 28.19 -5.98 0.17
N THR A 595 27.06 -6.67 0.00
CA THR A 595 26.90 -8.10 0.27
C THR A 595 26.87 -8.95 -1.01
N GLY A 596 26.70 -8.34 -2.15
CA GLY A 596 26.65 -9.02 -3.46
C GLY A 596 25.37 -9.82 -3.67
N ASP A 597 24.28 -9.40 -3.06
CA ASP A 597 22.95 -10.04 -3.14
C ASP A 597 21.96 -9.28 -4.05
N ASN A 598 22.43 -8.18 -4.67
CA ASN A 598 21.70 -7.26 -5.52
C ASN A 598 20.61 -6.44 -4.78
N PHE A 599 20.68 -6.37 -3.45
CA PHE A 599 19.84 -5.48 -2.67
C PHE A 599 20.64 -4.25 -2.24
N ILE A 600 20.19 -3.05 -2.62
CA ILE A 600 20.87 -1.78 -2.25
C ILE A 600 20.25 -1.29 -0.94
N ASN A 601 20.34 -2.09 0.10
CA ASN A 601 19.75 -1.84 1.42
C ASN A 601 20.76 -1.92 2.58
N ASP A 602 22.06 -2.05 2.26
CA ASP A 602 23.14 -2.11 3.24
C ASP A 602 23.25 -0.81 4.05
N ARG A 603 23.37 -0.98 5.37
CA ARG A 603 23.44 0.14 6.30
C ARG A 603 24.87 0.52 6.64
N PRO A 604 25.16 1.84 6.76
CA PRO A 604 26.50 2.32 7.14
C PRO A 604 26.85 1.96 8.56
N GLY A 605 28.15 1.90 8.85
CA GLY A 605 28.69 1.83 10.20
C GLY A 605 28.56 3.18 10.93
N LEU A 606 28.37 3.14 12.25
CA LEU A 606 28.43 4.32 13.10
C LEU A 606 29.79 4.36 13.78
N VAL A 607 30.61 5.37 13.44
CA VAL A 607 31.99 5.51 13.89
C VAL A 607 32.20 6.79 14.70
N ASP A 608 33.38 6.92 15.32
CA ASP A 608 33.73 8.13 16.06
C ASP A 608 33.81 9.36 15.14
N SER A 609 33.36 10.50 15.63
CA SER A 609 33.32 11.75 14.86
C SER A 609 34.69 12.21 14.35
N SER A 610 35.77 11.80 14.99
CA SER A 610 37.14 12.10 14.55
C SER A 610 37.50 11.47 13.23
N GLN A 611 36.86 10.35 12.83
CA GLN A 611 37.09 9.70 11.54
C GLN A 611 36.68 10.61 10.37
N CYS A 612 35.58 11.34 10.51
CA CYS A 612 35.11 12.27 9.48
C CYS A 612 36.04 13.50 9.29
N THR A 613 36.92 13.77 10.23
CA THR A 613 37.86 14.90 10.17
C THR A 613 39.31 14.50 9.87
N SER A 614 39.65 13.21 10.08
CA SER A 614 41.03 12.71 9.93
C SER A 614 41.34 12.09 8.58
N THR A 615 40.29 11.66 7.84
CA THR A 615 40.47 10.98 6.56
C THR A 615 39.60 11.62 5.48
N LEU A 616 40.19 11.90 4.31
CA LEU A 616 39.52 12.50 3.15
C LEU A 616 39.34 11.44 2.04
N THR A 617 38.71 10.30 2.37
CA THR A 617 38.58 9.17 1.43
C THR A 617 37.19 9.00 0.85
N GLY A 618 36.19 9.75 1.33
CA GLY A 618 34.79 9.53 0.99
C GLY A 618 34.13 8.36 1.72
N GLN A 619 34.91 7.51 2.39
CA GLN A 619 34.43 6.41 3.20
C GLN A 619 33.67 6.92 4.44
N PHE A 620 34.23 7.95 5.11
CA PHE A 620 33.64 8.52 6.33
C PHE A 620 32.90 9.82 6.00
N VAL A 621 31.62 9.85 6.29
CA VAL A 621 30.72 10.94 5.90
C VAL A 621 30.00 11.54 7.13
N PRO A 622 30.15 12.84 7.40
CA PRO A 622 29.44 13.51 8.47
C PRO A 622 27.94 13.67 8.10
N THR A 623 27.06 13.29 9.01
CA THR A 623 25.61 13.38 8.86
C THR A 623 24.94 13.87 10.13
N SER A 624 23.62 14.13 10.07
CA SER A 624 22.80 14.39 11.26
C SER A 624 22.65 13.17 12.18
N PHE A 625 23.05 11.99 11.75
CA PHE A 625 23.05 10.75 12.53
C PHE A 625 24.41 10.46 13.18
N GLY A 626 25.42 11.24 12.89
CA GLY A 626 26.81 11.08 13.32
C GLY A 626 27.78 10.94 12.15
N CYS A 627 28.99 10.51 12.41
CA CYS A 627 29.96 10.11 11.40
C CYS A 627 29.66 8.68 10.95
N LEU A 628 29.41 8.49 9.67
CA LEU A 628 29.02 7.21 9.10
C LEU A 628 30.12 6.67 8.18
N ASP A 629 30.46 5.39 8.36
CA ASP A 629 31.28 4.61 7.43
C ASP A 629 30.36 3.97 6.38
N VAL A 630 30.54 4.30 5.12
CA VAL A 630 29.75 3.76 4.01
C VAL A 630 30.23 2.38 3.55
N THR A 631 31.39 1.93 4.02
CA THR A 631 31.96 0.60 3.78
C THR A 631 32.37 -0.05 5.11
N PRO A 632 31.41 -0.28 6.02
CA PRO A 632 31.70 -0.71 7.38
C PRO A 632 32.54 -1.97 7.43
N GLY A 633 33.54 -1.99 8.31
CA GLY A 633 34.44 -3.11 8.53
C GLY A 633 33.95 -4.11 9.58
N PRO A 634 34.68 -5.24 9.73
CA PRO A 634 34.34 -6.25 10.75
C PRO A 634 34.33 -5.66 12.16
N GLY A 635 33.24 -5.89 12.90
CA GLY A 635 33.09 -5.44 14.28
C GLY A 635 32.53 -4.03 14.45
N GLU A 636 32.26 -3.31 13.39
CA GLU A 636 31.58 -2.03 13.45
C GLU A 636 30.10 -2.18 13.74
N SER A 637 29.56 -1.24 14.52
CA SER A 637 28.13 -1.18 14.81
C SER A 637 27.42 -0.50 13.67
N LEU A 638 26.51 -1.23 13.00
CA LEU A 638 25.69 -0.64 11.93
C LEU A 638 24.67 0.33 12.50
N LEU A 639 24.33 1.33 11.73
CA LEU A 639 23.23 2.25 12.05
C LEU A 639 21.91 1.48 12.20
N GLY A 640 21.10 1.80 13.22
CA GLY A 640 19.87 1.08 13.51
C GLY A 640 18.85 1.15 12.36
N MET A 641 18.12 0.06 12.15
CA MET A 641 17.09 -0.04 11.09
C MET A 641 16.03 1.04 11.24
N ASN A 642 15.73 1.75 10.16
CA ASN A 642 14.72 2.80 10.09
C ASN A 642 14.91 3.91 11.15
N LEU A 643 16.15 4.31 11.42
CA LEU A 643 16.47 5.34 12.42
C LEU A 643 15.98 6.73 12.01
N GLY A 644 15.94 7.03 10.73
CA GLY A 644 15.42 8.30 10.20
C GLY A 644 13.93 8.48 10.52
N THR A 645 13.47 9.74 10.57
CA THR A 645 12.05 10.06 10.78
C THR A 645 11.64 11.15 9.79
N SER A 646 10.63 10.86 8.98
CA SER A 646 10.07 11.82 8.01
C SER A 646 9.42 13.02 8.71
N PRO A 647 9.21 14.15 8.03
CA PRO A 647 8.43 15.27 8.56
C PRO A 647 7.01 14.84 8.96
N ALA A 648 6.47 15.48 10.00
CA ALA A 648 5.09 15.31 10.39
C ALA A 648 4.16 15.93 9.32
N SER A 649 2.96 15.38 9.17
CA SER A 649 1.96 15.84 8.21
C SER A 649 0.70 16.31 8.94
N VAL A 650 0.26 17.54 8.65
CA VAL A 650 -0.95 18.14 9.23
C VAL A 650 -1.77 18.81 8.14
N ALA A 651 -3.05 18.46 8.04
CA ALA A 651 -3.98 19.09 7.13
C ALA A 651 -5.28 19.45 7.88
N VAL A 652 -5.63 20.73 7.85
CA VAL A 652 -6.93 21.25 8.30
C VAL A 652 -7.78 21.45 7.08
N ASN A 653 -8.93 20.81 7.05
CA ASN A 653 -9.83 20.80 5.91
C ASN A 653 -11.19 21.37 6.32
N LEU A 654 -11.90 21.98 5.37
CA LEU A 654 -13.24 22.52 5.60
C LEU A 654 -14.15 22.21 4.41
N ARG A 655 -15.30 21.65 4.69
CA ARG A 655 -16.41 21.55 3.73
C ARG A 655 -17.56 22.46 4.16
N LEU A 656 -18.01 23.31 3.24
CA LEU A 656 -19.22 24.08 3.34
C LEU A 656 -20.26 23.49 2.43
N SER A 657 -21.49 23.27 2.92
CA SER A 657 -22.55 22.71 2.09
C SER A 657 -23.93 23.28 2.43
N ARG A 658 -24.79 23.37 1.42
CA ARG A 658 -26.17 23.79 1.56
C ARG A 658 -27.10 22.95 0.69
N ALA A 659 -28.17 22.45 1.28
CA ALA A 659 -29.20 21.69 0.59
C ALA A 659 -30.39 22.58 0.26
N PHE A 660 -30.86 22.49 -0.98
CA PHE A 660 -32.08 23.14 -1.50
C PHE A 660 -33.12 22.07 -1.80
N GLY A 661 -34.29 22.21 -1.21
CA GLY A 661 -35.42 21.30 -1.43
C GLY A 661 -36.33 21.81 -2.52
N ILE A 662 -36.74 20.93 -3.43
CA ILE A 662 -37.62 21.19 -4.55
C ILE A 662 -38.80 20.22 -4.52
N GLY A 663 -40.01 20.68 -4.83
CA GLY A 663 -41.20 19.83 -4.85
C GLY A 663 -41.89 19.68 -3.50
N PRO A 664 -42.86 18.76 -3.35
CA PRO A 664 -43.66 18.54 -2.15
C PRO A 664 -42.76 18.11 -0.98
N LYS A 665 -43.17 18.50 0.24
CA LYS A 665 -42.58 17.98 1.47
C LYS A 665 -42.86 16.48 1.55
N VAL A 666 -41.84 15.70 1.83
CA VAL A 666 -42.00 14.28 2.17
C VAL A 666 -42.23 14.24 3.69
N GLU A 667 -43.40 13.77 4.13
CA GLU A 667 -43.59 13.44 5.53
C GLU A 667 -42.48 12.47 5.93
N ALA A 668 -41.81 12.78 7.02
CA ALA A 668 -40.82 11.89 7.60
C ALA A 668 -41.56 10.65 8.10
N THR A 669 -41.81 9.70 7.20
CA THR A 669 -42.01 8.33 7.65
C THR A 669 -40.73 8.02 8.39
N ALA A 670 -40.83 7.72 9.68
CA ALA A 670 -39.72 7.23 10.48
C ALA A 670 -39.17 6.03 9.73
N SER A 671 -38.23 6.32 8.81
CA SER A 671 -37.49 5.30 8.10
C SER A 671 -36.65 4.63 9.17
N GLY A 672 -37.01 3.40 9.44
CA GLY A 672 -36.46 2.57 10.47
C GLY A 672 -34.98 2.69 10.52
N GLY A 673 -34.47 2.94 11.70
CA GLY A 673 -33.10 2.61 12.02
C GLY A 673 -32.85 1.17 11.58
N PRO A 674 -31.61 0.79 11.37
CA PRO A 674 -31.29 -0.59 11.01
C PRO A 674 -32.00 -1.52 11.99
N PRO A 675 -32.55 -2.65 11.51
CA PRO A 675 -33.28 -3.56 12.38
C PRO A 675 -32.37 -3.95 13.56
N PRO A 676 -32.86 -3.94 14.79
CA PRO A 676 -32.06 -4.37 15.92
C PRO A 676 -31.85 -5.87 15.79
N GLY A 677 -30.61 -6.30 15.60
CA GLY A 677 -30.20 -7.69 15.79
C GLY A 677 -29.78 -8.43 14.54
N GLY A 678 -28.85 -7.89 13.76
CA GLY A 678 -27.97 -8.73 12.99
C GLY A 678 -26.76 -9.12 13.87
N PRO A 679 -26.34 -10.39 13.93
CA PRO A 679 -25.10 -10.74 14.63
C PRO A 679 -23.92 -10.01 14.00
N PRO A 680 -22.88 -9.64 14.79
CA PRO A 680 -21.67 -9.04 14.23
C PRO A 680 -20.99 -10.05 13.31
N GLY A 681 -21.20 -9.90 12.02
CA GLY A 681 -20.53 -10.68 11.02
C GLY A 681 -19.05 -10.31 10.98
N GLY A 682 -18.18 -11.17 11.49
CA GLY A 682 -16.77 -11.15 11.17
C GLY A 682 -16.61 -11.43 9.67
N GLY A 683 -16.47 -10.40 8.86
CA GLY A 683 -16.07 -10.54 7.48
C GLY A 683 -14.61 -10.98 7.42
N PRO A 684 -14.25 -11.93 6.57
CA PRO A 684 -12.85 -12.24 6.32
C PRO A 684 -12.16 -11.03 5.68
N PRO A 685 -10.84 -10.83 5.90
CA PRO A 685 -10.10 -9.78 5.25
C PRO A 685 -10.12 -10.02 3.73
N GLY A 686 -10.71 -9.11 3.00
CA GLY A 686 -10.70 -9.11 1.55
C GLY A 686 -9.27 -8.98 1.04
N GLY A 687 -8.91 -9.81 0.05
CA GLY A 687 -7.64 -9.73 -0.63
C GLY A 687 -7.38 -8.33 -1.16
N GLY A 688 -6.33 -7.70 -0.67
CA GLY A 688 -5.82 -6.45 -1.20
C GLY A 688 -5.08 -6.73 -2.49
N ARG A 689 -5.22 -5.85 -3.45
CA ARG A 689 -4.38 -5.77 -4.64
C ARG A 689 -2.91 -5.67 -4.23
N GLY A 690 -2.06 -6.33 -5.03
CA GLY A 690 -0.62 -6.23 -4.92
C GLY A 690 -0.16 -4.79 -5.05
N GLY A 691 0.26 -4.25 -3.96
CA GLY A 691 1.12 -3.11 -3.81
C GLY A 691 2.13 -3.53 -2.77
N GLY A 692 3.40 -3.23 -2.98
CA GLY A 692 4.54 -3.73 -2.21
C GLY A 692 4.37 -3.65 -0.69
N PRO A 693 5.30 -4.16 0.12
CA PRO A 693 5.17 -4.40 1.54
C PRO A 693 4.85 -3.11 2.30
N GLY A 694 3.60 -2.82 2.51
CA GLY A 694 3.10 -1.58 3.09
C GLY A 694 1.61 -1.61 3.41
N GLY A 695 0.98 -2.79 3.38
CA GLY A 695 -0.40 -2.99 3.80
C GLY A 695 -0.56 -2.70 5.28
N GLY A 696 -0.59 -1.40 5.64
CA GLY A 696 -0.90 -0.97 6.99
C GLY A 696 -2.30 -1.43 7.36
N PHE A 697 -2.42 -2.20 8.42
CA PHE A 697 -3.67 -2.50 9.09
C PHE A 697 -4.34 -1.17 9.48
N GLY A 698 -5.35 -0.76 8.71
CA GLY A 698 -6.20 0.36 9.04
C GLY A 698 -6.97 0.08 10.35
N PRO A 699 -7.30 1.09 11.15
CA PRO A 699 -8.05 0.93 12.39
C PRO A 699 -9.52 0.58 12.10
N GLY A 700 -9.78 -0.67 11.74
CA GLY A 700 -11.11 -1.15 11.35
C GLY A 700 -11.52 -2.50 11.93
N GLY A 701 -10.65 -3.16 12.71
CA GLY A 701 -10.84 -4.56 13.10
C GLY A 701 -11.68 -4.83 14.34
N PHE A 702 -11.94 -3.86 15.21
CA PHE A 702 -12.76 -4.04 16.43
C PHE A 702 -13.70 -2.85 16.68
N GLY A 703 -14.68 -2.69 15.87
CA GLY A 703 -15.71 -1.66 16.01
C GLY A 703 -17.09 -2.22 15.72
N GLY A 704 -17.53 -3.19 16.51
CA GLY A 704 -18.93 -3.59 16.52
C GLY A 704 -19.74 -2.60 17.35
N GLY A 705 -20.65 -1.89 16.72
CA GLY A 705 -21.69 -1.19 17.45
C GLY A 705 -21.89 0.28 17.06
N GLY A 706 -22.92 0.55 16.32
CA GLY A 706 -23.50 1.88 16.17
C GLY A 706 -23.18 2.57 14.83
N GLY A 707 -24.10 2.51 13.89
CA GLY A 707 -24.07 3.17 12.59
C GLY A 707 -23.85 4.67 12.67
N GLY A 708 -22.62 5.13 12.60
CA GLY A 708 -22.23 6.53 12.69
C GLY A 708 -20.81 6.79 12.19
N GLY A 709 -20.27 5.94 11.34
CA GLY A 709 -18.96 6.17 10.74
C GLY A 709 -18.92 7.42 9.84
N PRO A 710 -17.75 7.89 9.42
CA PRO A 710 -17.55 9.14 8.65
C PRO A 710 -18.42 9.28 7.40
N ARG A 711 -18.86 8.18 6.79
CA ARG A 711 -19.76 8.18 5.64
C ARG A 711 -21.11 8.86 5.90
N GLY A 712 -21.67 8.73 7.10
CA GLY A 712 -22.94 9.38 7.45
C GLY A 712 -22.82 10.91 7.63
N MET A 713 -21.63 11.39 8.00
CA MET A 713 -21.39 12.83 8.24
C MET A 713 -21.10 13.61 6.95
N PHE A 714 -20.59 12.97 5.92
CA PHE A 714 -20.33 13.59 4.61
C PHE A 714 -21.43 13.31 3.57
N GLY A 715 -22.43 12.50 3.91
CA GLY A 715 -23.53 12.18 3.01
C GLY A 715 -24.35 13.41 2.61
N PRO A 716 -24.99 13.40 1.44
CA PRO A 716 -25.92 14.45 1.04
C PRO A 716 -27.06 14.53 2.04
N GLN A 717 -27.40 15.75 2.43
CA GLN A 717 -28.50 15.98 3.36
C GLN A 717 -29.82 15.97 2.58
N GLY A 718 -30.78 15.17 3.05
CA GLY A 718 -32.17 15.29 2.60
C GLY A 718 -32.73 16.66 3.00
N SER A 719 -33.37 17.33 2.07
CA SER A 719 -34.01 18.66 2.30
C SER A 719 -35.40 18.54 2.94
N GLY A 720 -35.89 17.33 3.23
CA GLY A 720 -37.26 17.07 3.63
C GLY A 720 -38.29 17.27 2.49
N ARG A 721 -37.81 17.43 1.25
CA ARG A 721 -38.63 17.50 0.05
C ARG A 721 -38.30 16.35 -0.91
N LYS A 722 -39.21 16.11 -1.86
CA LYS A 722 -39.10 15.00 -2.83
C LYS A 722 -37.79 15.05 -3.60
N TYR A 723 -37.36 16.25 -3.99
CA TYR A 723 -36.09 16.48 -4.70
C TYR A 723 -35.17 17.32 -3.81
N SER A 724 -33.89 17.01 -3.83
CA SER A 724 -32.88 17.70 -3.05
C SER A 724 -31.66 17.99 -3.92
N LEU A 725 -31.25 19.26 -3.98
CA LEU A 725 -30.03 19.71 -4.63
C LEU A 725 -29.06 20.23 -3.56
N ASN A 726 -27.92 19.59 -3.43
CA ASN A 726 -26.92 19.94 -2.42
C ASN A 726 -25.67 20.46 -3.13
N PHE A 727 -25.27 21.70 -2.86
CA PHE A 727 -24.01 22.27 -3.28
C PHE A 727 -23.02 22.31 -2.13
N SER A 728 -21.76 21.99 -2.42
CA SER A 728 -20.69 22.11 -1.45
C SER A 728 -19.38 22.59 -2.07
N VAL A 729 -18.62 23.33 -1.27
CA VAL A 729 -17.24 23.71 -1.51
C VAL A 729 -16.40 23.03 -0.46
N GLN A 730 -15.37 22.31 -0.90
CA GLN A 730 -14.45 21.61 0.00
C GLN A 730 -13.03 22.11 -0.21
N ALA A 731 -12.46 22.75 0.79
CA ALA A 731 -11.05 23.11 0.83
C ALA A 731 -10.28 22.06 1.62
N LEU A 732 -9.39 21.34 0.96
CA LEU A 732 -8.42 20.47 1.58
C LEU A 732 -7.16 21.28 1.90
N ASN A 733 -6.58 21.03 3.07
CA ASN A 733 -5.42 21.76 3.58
C ASN A 733 -5.63 23.30 3.50
N LEU A 734 -6.69 23.76 4.14
CA LEU A 734 -7.19 25.14 4.08
C LEU A 734 -6.10 26.19 4.33
N PHE A 735 -5.21 25.94 5.26
CA PHE A 735 -4.12 26.86 5.64
C PHE A 735 -2.86 26.68 4.79
N ASN A 736 -2.88 25.77 3.84
CA ASN A 736 -1.75 25.48 2.95
C ASN A 736 -0.47 25.11 3.70
N ASN A 737 -0.58 24.31 4.75
CA ASN A 737 0.58 23.75 5.40
C ASN A 737 1.24 22.73 4.45
N ILE A 738 2.46 23.02 3.98
CA ILE A 738 3.17 22.12 3.07
C ILE A 738 3.61 20.88 3.83
N ASN A 739 3.09 19.74 3.43
CA ASN A 739 3.42 18.44 3.98
C ASN A 739 4.43 17.73 3.05
N TYR A 740 5.66 17.63 3.50
CA TYR A 740 6.76 17.02 2.74
C TYR A 740 6.74 15.49 2.83
N GLY A 741 7.20 14.85 1.76
CA GLY A 741 7.40 13.40 1.65
C GLY A 741 8.55 12.89 2.52
N THR A 742 8.85 11.60 2.42
CA THR A 742 9.99 10.99 3.11
C THR A 742 11.30 11.53 2.53
N PRO A 743 12.26 11.93 3.38
CA PRO A 743 13.59 12.31 2.93
C PRO A 743 14.33 11.14 2.27
N THR A 744 15.25 11.45 1.36
CA THR A 744 16.16 10.45 0.79
C THR A 744 17.10 9.95 1.88
N GLY A 745 17.10 8.64 2.13
CA GLY A 745 17.95 7.99 3.13
C GLY A 745 19.25 7.41 2.56
N THR A 746 19.41 7.41 1.23
CA THR A 746 20.61 6.88 0.58
C THR A 746 21.74 7.88 0.65
N ILE A 747 22.90 7.44 1.16
CA ILE A 747 24.14 8.20 1.18
C ILE A 747 24.78 8.10 -0.19
N SER A 748 25.23 9.24 -0.73
CA SER A 748 25.98 9.32 -1.98
C SER A 748 27.15 10.27 -1.75
N PRO A 749 28.30 9.77 -1.22
CA PRO A 749 29.42 10.61 -0.85
C PRO A 749 29.84 11.55 -1.98
N SER A 750 29.86 12.83 -1.70
CA SER A 750 30.25 13.87 -2.67
C SER A 750 31.38 14.72 -2.12
N PRO A 751 32.49 14.91 -2.87
CA PRO A 751 33.63 15.68 -2.39
C PRO A 751 33.28 17.17 -2.23
N ILE A 752 33.86 17.77 -1.22
CA ILE A 752 33.90 19.23 -1.03
C ILE A 752 35.22 19.70 -1.56
N LEU A 753 35.20 20.53 -2.60
CA LEU A 753 36.42 21.10 -3.20
C LEU A 753 36.66 22.49 -2.66
N ASP A 754 37.91 22.86 -2.44
CA ASP A 754 38.34 24.23 -2.19
C ASP A 754 38.44 25.06 -3.48
N SER A 755 38.87 26.32 -3.35
CA SER A 755 39.06 27.21 -4.50
C SER A 755 40.14 26.77 -5.47
N SER A 756 41.03 25.85 -5.08
CA SER A 756 42.11 25.27 -5.88
C SER A 756 41.68 23.97 -6.56
N GLY A 757 40.49 23.45 -6.21
CA GLY A 757 39.99 22.17 -6.69
C GLY A 757 40.40 20.95 -5.85
N ASP A 758 41.06 21.18 -4.70
CA ASP A 758 41.51 20.12 -3.82
C ASP A 758 40.37 19.67 -2.91
N VAL A 759 40.28 18.34 -2.63
CA VAL A 759 39.25 17.76 -1.74
C VAL A 759 39.56 18.13 -0.30
N THR A 760 38.64 18.84 0.35
CA THR A 760 38.73 19.25 1.75
C THR A 760 37.79 18.46 2.69
N GLY A 761 36.93 17.62 2.13
CA GLY A 761 36.00 16.79 2.87
C GLY A 761 34.97 16.13 1.98
N TYR A 762 34.02 15.44 2.60
CA TYR A 762 32.89 14.81 1.89
C TYR A 762 31.58 15.16 2.58
N THR A 763 30.49 15.22 1.79
CA THR A 763 29.10 15.30 2.26
C THR A 763 28.38 13.99 1.98
N ALA A 764 27.25 13.76 2.65
CA ALA A 764 26.38 12.60 2.40
C ALA A 764 25.64 12.67 1.05
N GLY A 765 25.96 13.67 0.21
CA GLY A 765 25.30 13.93 -1.07
C GLY A 765 24.19 14.97 -0.98
N GLY A 766 23.91 15.62 -2.10
CA GLY A 766 23.01 16.78 -2.17
C GLY A 766 21.55 16.46 -1.85
N ASN A 767 21.13 15.21 -1.98
CA ASN A 767 19.76 14.75 -1.73
C ASN A 767 19.58 14.12 -0.36
N PHE A 768 20.64 13.68 0.31
CA PHE A 768 20.56 13.02 1.62
C PHE A 768 19.84 13.88 2.66
N GLY A 769 18.90 13.28 3.38
CA GLY A 769 18.11 13.94 4.41
C GLY A 769 17.10 14.99 3.91
N LYS A 770 16.96 15.17 2.60
CA LYS A 770 16.03 16.12 1.99
C LYS A 770 14.81 15.43 1.39
N SER A 771 13.63 16.01 1.65
CA SER A 771 12.41 15.61 0.95
C SER A 771 12.36 16.27 -0.42
N ARG A 772 12.17 15.50 -1.48
CA ARG A 772 12.11 15.96 -2.88
C ARG A 772 10.71 15.90 -3.48
N GLY A 773 9.72 15.58 -2.66
CA GLY A 773 8.32 15.52 -3.05
C GLY A 773 7.38 15.83 -1.90
N LEU A 774 6.11 15.95 -2.22
CA LEU A 774 5.05 16.13 -1.24
C LEU A 774 4.67 14.79 -0.59
N ALA A 775 4.21 14.84 0.66
CA ALA A 775 3.67 13.67 1.35
C ALA A 775 2.50 13.08 0.57
N GLY A 776 2.45 11.75 0.44
CA GLY A 776 1.30 11.05 -0.12
C GLY A 776 0.03 11.31 0.67
N GLN A 777 -1.11 11.07 0.04
CA GLN A 777 -2.41 11.29 0.67
C GLN A 777 -2.57 10.41 1.92
N MET A 778 -2.99 11.02 3.00
CA MET A 778 -3.34 10.35 4.23
C MET A 778 -4.86 10.28 4.32
N PHE A 779 -5.48 9.19 4.10
CA PHE A 779 -6.88 9.08 3.70
C PHE A 779 -7.12 9.68 2.29
N SER A 780 -8.13 9.22 1.60
CA SER A 780 -8.48 9.64 0.23
C SER A 780 -8.75 11.16 0.04
N GLN A 781 -8.60 11.95 1.09
CA GLN A 781 -8.94 13.37 1.14
C GLN A 781 -7.85 14.25 1.77
N GLY A 782 -6.71 13.68 2.17
CA GLY A 782 -5.57 14.48 2.62
C GLY A 782 -4.85 15.11 1.45
N ALA A 783 -4.61 16.41 1.46
CA ALA A 783 -3.78 17.08 0.48
C ALA A 783 -2.51 17.62 1.13
N ALA A 784 -1.37 17.39 0.51
CA ALA A 784 -0.08 17.90 0.98
C ALA A 784 0.05 19.43 0.76
N SER A 785 -0.73 19.99 -0.16
CA SER A 785 -0.90 21.42 -0.38
C SER A 785 -2.41 21.74 -0.55
N ARG A 786 -2.79 23.02 -0.51
CA ARG A 786 -4.20 23.39 -0.57
C ARG A 786 -4.82 23.06 -1.93
N ARG A 787 -5.99 22.36 -1.87
CA ARG A 787 -6.85 22.05 -3.03
C ARG A 787 -8.30 22.38 -2.72
N VAL A 788 -9.02 22.95 -3.70
CA VAL A 788 -10.43 23.33 -3.54
C VAL A 788 -11.28 22.60 -4.57
N PHE A 789 -12.32 21.91 -4.09
CA PHE A 789 -13.28 21.16 -4.89
C PHE A 789 -14.66 21.79 -4.83
N LEU A 790 -15.34 21.83 -5.96
CA LEU A 790 -16.76 22.16 -6.06
C LEU A 790 -17.55 20.88 -6.27
N GLN A 791 -18.70 20.74 -5.60
CA GLN A 791 -19.50 19.52 -5.63
C GLN A 791 -20.98 19.87 -5.71
N ALA A 792 -21.71 19.13 -6.53
CA ALA A 792 -23.17 19.16 -6.61
C ALA A 792 -23.73 17.75 -6.49
N VAL A 793 -24.82 17.59 -5.73
CA VAL A 793 -25.54 16.32 -5.58
C VAL A 793 -27.03 16.59 -5.73
N PHE A 794 -27.64 15.94 -6.73
CA PHE A 794 -29.07 15.92 -6.92
C PHE A 794 -29.62 14.55 -6.50
N SER A 795 -30.69 14.54 -5.70
CA SER A 795 -31.35 13.31 -5.22
C SER A 795 -32.85 13.41 -5.40
N PHE A 796 -33.51 12.30 -5.78
CA PHE A 796 -34.94 12.21 -6.00
C PHE A 796 -35.52 10.88 -5.53
#